data_186aef7d49e049705b4c9aefbc200ca0
#
_entry.id   186aef7d49e049705b4c9aefbc200ca0
#
_cell.length_a   1.000
_cell.length_b   1.000
_cell.length_c   1.000
_cell.angle_alpha   90.00
_cell.angle_beta   90.00
_cell.angle_gamma   90.00
#
_symmetry.space_group_name_H-M   'P 1'
#
loop_
_entity.id
_entity.type
_entity.pdbx_description
1 polymer ?
#
loop_
_entity_poly.entity_id
_entity_poly.type
_entity_poly.pdbx_seq_one_letter_code
_entity_poly.pdbx_strand_id
1 'polypeptide(L)'
;MTPNYKEFKTVIGGREVTVETGKYCEQTSGSCIVRCGETVVMVNVTMSPTAKEGQDFFPLTVDYQEKMYSVGKIPGGFTKREGRASDKAILTSRLIDRPLRPLFPKGLFNDVVVVATALSVDPDIAPEPFAMLGSSIALSVSDIPWAGPTGSVVVGLVDGKYVINPDLKQKEKSTLHLNLAGTKDAIMMVEAGSKEISDDEMVGAILFGHEEIKKQCAFQEEIVAAVGKPKLEMDLYHVPEDIDAAVREYASDMLDKALDTFDRHERQEGQDAVEKAVLEHFAEIYPGKEREMKDSLYYLTKEKVRRKIIDKGVRPDGRTLTEVRPIWCEHGILPRVHGTGLFTRGQTQVMTTCTLAMLGDAQKLEGLDDEDTKRYMHQYNMPGYASGEARGIRSPGRREIGHGALAERALAQVIPSEEEFPYAIRMVSEVLSSNGSTSMGSVCGSTLALMDAGVPIKAPVAGVAMGLIKDTETGKVAVMTDIQGLEDFLGDMDFKVAGTEKGITAIQMDIKIKGIDEAILRKAIAQANDGRRHILGKMLECLPKVNDHMSKYAPEIISFKINPEKIREVIGSGGKVINKIIDETGTKIDITDDGVVSIAAVANHEMLERAKAIVLSIAKDPEVGDRYLTEVVRILPRTGAFCELAPGKDGMIHISKMSDKRIESVEEVLAIGDKVKVEVIKIGEKGIDLKLLEKIEG
;
A
#
# COMPACT_ATOMS: atom_id res chain seq x y z
N MET A 1 35.11 21.69 -20.56
CA MET A 1 33.73 22.10 -20.24
C MET A 1 32.81 21.54 -21.32
N THR A 2 31.72 20.92 -20.95
CA THR A 2 30.67 20.50 -21.89
C THR A 2 29.97 21.77 -22.40
N PRO A 3 29.84 21.99 -23.73
CA PRO A 3 29.43 23.29 -24.31
C PRO A 3 28.02 23.74 -23.86
N ASN A 4 27.13 22.82 -23.48
CA ASN A 4 25.74 23.09 -23.19
C ASN A 4 25.38 22.96 -21.69
N TYR A 5 26.36 22.75 -20.82
CA TYR A 5 26.11 22.62 -19.37
C TYR A 5 25.58 23.91 -18.76
N LYS A 6 24.48 23.79 -18.05
CA LYS A 6 23.86 24.84 -17.23
C LYS A 6 23.50 24.31 -15.88
N GLU A 7 23.66 25.13 -14.85
CA GLU A 7 23.32 24.84 -13.47
C GLU A 7 22.40 25.94 -12.92
N PHE A 8 21.35 25.55 -12.22
CA PHE A 8 20.37 26.42 -11.58
C PHE A 8 20.20 26.02 -10.12
N LYS A 9 19.99 26.97 -9.25
CA LYS A 9 19.84 26.73 -7.82
C LYS A 9 18.59 27.39 -7.24
N THR A 10 17.95 26.70 -6.32
CA THR A 10 16.81 27.21 -5.56
C THR A 10 16.82 26.62 -4.15
N VAL A 11 15.86 27.02 -3.31
CA VAL A 11 15.67 26.46 -1.97
C VAL A 11 14.26 25.90 -1.88
N ILE A 12 14.13 24.61 -1.49
CA ILE A 12 12.87 23.93 -1.31
C ILE A 12 12.83 23.37 0.11
N GLY A 13 11.82 23.75 0.90
CA GLY A 13 11.71 23.29 2.30
C GLY A 13 12.95 23.62 3.15
N GLY A 14 13.63 24.75 2.86
CA GLY A 14 14.84 25.17 3.57
C GLY A 14 16.14 24.49 3.13
N ARG A 15 16.10 23.58 2.11
CA ARG A 15 17.27 22.91 1.57
C ARG A 15 17.63 23.43 0.18
N GLU A 16 18.94 23.62 -0.10
CA GLU A 16 19.42 23.96 -1.43
C GLU A 16 19.14 22.80 -2.39
N VAL A 17 18.56 23.13 -3.55
CA VAL A 17 18.32 22.22 -4.64
C VAL A 17 19.01 22.73 -5.89
N THR A 18 19.84 21.90 -6.50
CA THR A 18 20.56 22.20 -7.74
C THR A 18 19.99 21.39 -8.89
N VAL A 19 19.75 22.05 -10.01
CA VAL A 19 19.32 21.43 -11.27
C VAL A 19 20.40 21.60 -12.33
N GLU A 20 20.85 20.49 -12.89
CA GLU A 20 21.86 20.45 -13.97
C GLU A 20 21.20 20.01 -15.27
N THR A 21 21.50 20.67 -16.38
CA THR A 21 21.04 20.31 -17.73
C THR A 21 22.19 20.37 -18.75
N GLY A 22 22.02 19.73 -19.91
CA GLY A 22 22.94 19.84 -21.07
C GLY A 22 24.27 19.08 -20.90
N LYS A 23 24.43 18.27 -19.88
CA LYS A 23 25.67 17.48 -19.63
C LYS A 23 25.51 16.01 -19.96
N TYR A 24 24.35 15.45 -19.73
CA TYR A 24 24.07 14.02 -19.87
C TYR A 24 22.87 13.79 -20.79
N CYS A 25 22.75 12.58 -21.33
CA CYS A 25 21.57 12.11 -22.06
C CYS A 25 21.21 12.94 -23.31
N GLU A 26 22.22 13.25 -24.13
CA GLU A 26 22.09 14.11 -25.33
C GLU A 26 21.04 13.61 -26.36
N GLN A 27 20.75 12.28 -26.35
CA GLN A 27 19.79 11.69 -27.31
C GLN A 27 18.32 11.85 -26.89
N THR A 28 18.05 12.40 -25.69
CA THR A 28 16.67 12.58 -25.19
C THR A 28 16.05 13.88 -25.65
N SER A 29 14.72 13.93 -25.69
CA SER A 29 13.99 15.18 -25.94
C SER A 29 14.29 16.25 -24.90
N GLY A 30 14.38 15.81 -23.62
CA GLY A 30 14.77 16.64 -22.48
C GLY A 30 15.36 15.79 -21.36
N SER A 31 16.30 16.37 -20.61
CA SER A 31 16.93 15.70 -19.47
C SER A 31 17.37 16.70 -18.40
N CYS A 32 17.39 16.26 -17.15
CA CYS A 32 18.00 17.00 -16.04
C CYS A 32 18.51 16.05 -14.95
N ILE A 33 19.42 16.57 -14.13
CA ILE A 33 19.77 16.00 -12.84
C ILE A 33 19.30 16.97 -11.75
N VAL A 34 18.60 16.45 -10.75
CA VAL A 34 18.18 17.21 -9.58
C VAL A 34 18.97 16.70 -8.37
N ARG A 35 19.61 17.63 -7.65
CA ARG A 35 20.40 17.33 -6.44
C ARG A 35 19.85 18.07 -5.23
N CYS A 36 19.76 17.36 -4.13
CA CYS A 36 19.49 17.95 -2.82
C CYS A 36 20.34 17.19 -1.79
N GLY A 37 21.31 17.83 -1.17
CA GLY A 37 22.31 17.13 -0.35
C GLY A 37 23.03 16.05 -1.16
N GLU A 38 23.06 14.81 -0.63
CA GLU A 38 23.64 13.66 -1.31
C GLU A 38 22.60 12.90 -2.19
N THR A 39 21.32 13.30 -2.14
CA THR A 39 20.30 12.71 -3.03
C THR A 39 20.41 13.31 -4.43
N VAL A 40 20.52 12.42 -5.43
CA VAL A 40 20.68 12.75 -6.85
C VAL A 40 19.70 11.93 -7.68
N VAL A 41 18.84 12.60 -8.41
CA VAL A 41 17.87 11.99 -9.32
C VAL A 41 18.12 12.47 -10.75
N MET A 42 18.24 11.55 -11.69
CA MET A 42 18.31 11.83 -13.11
C MET A 42 16.96 11.58 -13.75
N VAL A 43 16.49 12.51 -14.55
CA VAL A 43 15.24 12.36 -15.30
C VAL A 43 15.45 12.58 -16.78
N ASN A 44 14.87 11.71 -17.59
CA ASN A 44 14.93 11.73 -19.05
C ASN A 44 13.51 11.61 -19.62
N VAL A 45 13.24 12.38 -20.67
CA VAL A 45 11.98 12.29 -21.40
C VAL A 45 12.25 12.13 -22.89
N THR A 46 11.46 11.26 -23.54
CA THR A 46 11.52 11.00 -24.97
C THR A 46 10.11 10.89 -25.54
N MET A 47 9.94 11.27 -26.80
CA MET A 47 8.69 11.12 -27.54
C MET A 47 8.97 10.41 -28.87
N SER A 48 8.09 9.52 -29.31
CA SER A 48 8.18 8.91 -30.62
C SER A 48 7.88 9.95 -31.71
N PRO A 49 8.54 9.88 -32.88
CA PRO A 49 8.30 10.84 -33.97
C PRO A 49 6.88 10.75 -34.55
N THR A 50 6.27 9.57 -34.51
CA THR A 50 4.92 9.30 -35.01
C THR A 50 4.13 8.46 -34.02
N ALA A 51 2.81 8.62 -34.04
CA ALA A 51 1.89 7.71 -33.36
C ALA A 51 1.88 6.33 -34.05
N LYS A 52 1.58 5.26 -33.30
CA LYS A 52 1.38 3.93 -33.86
C LYS A 52 0.05 3.89 -34.61
N GLU A 53 0.01 3.13 -35.72
CA GLU A 53 -1.22 2.91 -36.48
C GLU A 53 -2.30 2.27 -35.59
N GLY A 54 -3.51 2.80 -35.64
CA GLY A 54 -4.63 2.31 -34.82
C GLY A 54 -4.60 2.75 -33.35
N GLN A 55 -3.66 3.62 -32.94
CA GLN A 55 -3.59 4.13 -31.57
C GLN A 55 -4.78 5.04 -31.29
N ASP A 56 -5.52 4.76 -30.21
CA ASP A 56 -6.76 5.43 -29.81
C ASP A 56 -6.71 6.12 -28.42
N PHE A 57 -5.57 6.04 -27.75
CA PHE A 57 -5.33 6.69 -26.46
C PHE A 57 -3.92 7.29 -26.39
N PHE A 58 -3.70 8.17 -25.42
CA PHE A 58 -2.39 8.75 -25.15
C PHE A 58 -1.48 7.78 -24.37
N PRO A 59 -0.43 7.23 -24.99
CA PRO A 59 0.45 6.24 -24.40
C PRO A 59 1.60 6.88 -23.60
N LEU A 60 1.29 7.50 -22.45
CA LEU A 60 2.30 7.97 -21.50
C LEU A 60 2.81 6.81 -20.65
N THR A 61 4.11 6.56 -20.68
CA THR A 61 4.80 5.64 -19.78
C THR A 61 5.69 6.42 -18.84
N VAL A 62 5.52 6.22 -17.55
CA VAL A 62 6.39 6.77 -16.51
C VAL A 62 7.01 5.63 -15.74
N ASP A 63 8.35 5.61 -15.66
CA ASP A 63 9.12 4.63 -14.91
C ASP A 63 10.03 5.34 -13.90
N TYR A 64 9.84 4.99 -12.63
CA TYR A 64 10.77 5.33 -11.56
C TYR A 64 11.65 4.13 -11.27
N GLN A 65 12.96 4.32 -11.26
CA GLN A 65 13.93 3.27 -11.06
C GLN A 65 14.72 3.48 -9.76
N GLU A 66 14.61 2.51 -8.87
CA GLU A 66 15.44 2.38 -7.70
C GLU A 66 16.68 1.58 -8.05
N LYS A 67 17.86 2.12 -7.78
CA LYS A 67 19.14 1.45 -7.98
C LYS A 67 19.79 1.17 -6.63
N MET A 68 19.99 -0.12 -6.31
CA MET A 68 20.54 -0.52 -5.01
C MET A 68 21.93 0.09 -4.74
N TYR A 69 22.70 0.37 -5.79
CA TYR A 69 23.98 1.07 -5.65
C TYR A 69 23.83 2.51 -5.12
N SER A 70 22.63 3.14 -5.26
CA SER A 70 22.38 4.51 -4.78
C SER A 70 22.46 4.64 -3.25
N VAL A 71 22.31 3.52 -2.54
CA VAL A 71 22.48 3.38 -1.09
C VAL A 71 23.59 2.39 -0.73
N GLY A 72 24.52 2.10 -1.66
CA GLY A 72 25.67 1.21 -1.45
C GLY A 72 25.32 -0.27 -1.26
N LYS A 73 24.11 -0.71 -1.64
CA LYS A 73 23.65 -2.09 -1.51
C LYS A 73 23.83 -2.88 -2.82
N ILE A 74 24.01 -4.19 -2.73
CA ILE A 74 23.93 -5.13 -3.85
C ILE A 74 22.58 -5.85 -3.78
N PRO A 75 21.83 -5.99 -4.90
CA PRO A 75 20.57 -6.72 -4.92
C PRO A 75 20.70 -8.14 -4.33
N GLY A 76 19.75 -8.52 -3.46
CA GLY A 76 19.75 -9.79 -2.73
C GLY A 76 19.49 -11.01 -3.62
N GLY A 77 18.80 -10.84 -4.76
CA GLY A 77 18.47 -11.90 -5.68
C GLY A 77 19.69 -12.65 -6.24
N PHE A 78 19.48 -13.86 -6.76
CA PHE A 78 20.55 -14.74 -7.25
C PHE A 78 21.44 -14.09 -8.34
N THR A 79 20.82 -13.34 -9.27
CA THR A 79 21.54 -12.67 -10.37
C THR A 79 22.27 -11.41 -9.94
N LYS A 80 22.08 -10.93 -8.69
CA LYS A 80 22.66 -9.69 -8.17
C LYS A 80 22.36 -8.46 -9.07
N ARG A 81 21.17 -8.44 -9.65
CA ARG A 81 20.68 -7.39 -10.54
C ARG A 81 19.26 -7.02 -10.13
N GLU A 82 18.91 -5.75 -10.24
CA GLU A 82 17.53 -5.28 -10.08
C GLU A 82 16.65 -6.00 -11.11
N GLY A 83 15.53 -6.55 -10.62
CA GLY A 83 14.56 -7.27 -11.42
C GLY A 83 13.35 -6.41 -11.78
N ARG A 84 12.15 -6.92 -11.46
CA ARG A 84 10.90 -6.18 -11.58
C ARG A 84 10.90 -4.98 -10.62
N ALA A 85 10.31 -3.86 -11.04
CA ALA A 85 10.13 -2.70 -10.18
C ALA A 85 9.41 -3.08 -8.87
N SER A 86 9.89 -2.55 -7.75
CA SER A 86 9.26 -2.70 -6.44
C SER A 86 7.85 -2.05 -6.44
N ASP A 87 6.99 -2.44 -5.50
CA ASP A 87 5.69 -1.78 -5.33
C ASP A 87 5.88 -0.28 -5.05
N LYS A 88 6.91 0.09 -4.27
CA LYS A 88 7.28 1.50 -4.02
C LYS A 88 7.64 2.22 -5.31
N ALA A 89 8.47 1.64 -6.16
CA ALA A 89 8.84 2.23 -7.45
C ALA A 89 7.62 2.39 -8.39
N ILE A 90 6.70 1.42 -8.38
CA ILE A 90 5.45 1.50 -9.14
C ILE A 90 4.55 2.62 -8.61
N LEU A 91 4.43 2.76 -7.29
CA LEU A 91 3.65 3.83 -6.66
C LEU A 91 4.26 5.20 -6.94
N THR A 92 5.57 5.35 -6.88
CA THR A 92 6.27 6.59 -7.25
C THR A 92 6.07 6.93 -8.72
N SER A 93 6.14 5.94 -9.63
CA SER A 93 5.80 6.15 -11.04
C SER A 93 4.38 6.71 -11.22
N ARG A 94 3.42 6.25 -10.41
CA ARG A 94 2.04 6.75 -10.43
C ARG A 94 1.93 8.17 -9.86
N LEU A 95 2.69 8.51 -8.81
CA LEU A 95 2.76 9.88 -8.29
C LEU A 95 3.29 10.87 -9.34
N ILE A 96 4.24 10.43 -10.18
CA ILE A 96 4.77 11.24 -11.29
C ILE A 96 3.76 11.35 -12.44
N ASP A 97 3.15 10.24 -12.89
CA ASP A 97 2.21 10.19 -14.03
C ASP A 97 1.00 11.09 -13.82
N ARG A 98 0.37 11.03 -12.65
CA ARG A 98 -0.94 11.63 -12.38
C ARG A 98 -0.99 13.14 -12.58
N PRO A 99 -0.05 13.96 -12.06
CA PRO A 99 -0.06 15.41 -12.31
C PRO A 99 0.43 15.80 -13.71
N LEU A 100 1.21 14.95 -14.39
CA LEU A 100 1.73 15.25 -15.71
C LEU A 100 0.74 15.00 -16.84
N ARG A 101 0.01 13.89 -16.77
CA ARG A 101 -0.88 13.39 -17.82
C ARG A 101 -1.96 14.39 -18.26
N PRO A 102 -2.67 15.11 -17.37
CA PRO A 102 -3.72 16.04 -17.75
C PRO A 102 -3.22 17.29 -18.52
N LEU A 103 -1.91 17.56 -18.50
CA LEU A 103 -1.28 18.72 -19.11
C LEU A 103 -0.76 18.47 -20.54
N PHE A 104 -0.85 17.23 -21.03
CA PHE A 104 -0.62 16.96 -22.45
C PHE A 104 -1.84 17.36 -23.29
N PRO A 105 -1.63 17.80 -24.53
CA PRO A 105 -2.73 18.15 -25.41
C PRO A 105 -3.61 16.93 -25.72
N LYS A 106 -4.92 17.17 -25.76
CA LYS A 106 -5.87 16.12 -26.18
C LYS A 106 -5.59 15.77 -27.65
N GLY A 107 -5.69 14.47 -27.96
CA GLY A 107 -5.42 13.97 -29.31
C GLY A 107 -3.95 13.72 -29.62
N LEU A 108 -3.04 13.90 -28.68
CA LEU A 108 -1.66 13.44 -28.79
C LEU A 108 -1.62 11.92 -28.61
N PHE A 109 -1.20 11.18 -29.64
CA PHE A 109 -1.12 9.70 -29.61
C PHE A 109 0.29 9.16 -29.78
N ASN A 110 1.29 10.02 -29.81
CA ASN A 110 2.70 9.63 -29.79
C ASN A 110 3.06 8.99 -28.46
N ASP A 111 3.92 7.96 -28.49
CA ASP A 111 4.46 7.39 -27.25
C ASP A 111 5.33 8.47 -26.54
N VAL A 112 5.04 8.75 -25.29
CA VAL A 112 5.87 9.59 -24.43
C VAL A 112 6.36 8.75 -23.26
N VAL A 113 7.67 8.77 -23.03
CA VAL A 113 8.31 8.00 -21.95
C VAL A 113 9.07 8.96 -21.04
N VAL A 114 8.79 8.88 -19.76
CA VAL A 114 9.48 9.59 -18.67
C VAL A 114 10.18 8.56 -17.81
N VAL A 115 11.51 8.66 -17.67
CA VAL A 115 12.30 7.77 -16.81
C VAL A 115 13.02 8.60 -15.77
N ALA A 116 12.66 8.39 -14.50
CA ALA A 116 13.33 8.98 -13.34
C ALA A 116 14.17 7.90 -12.64
N THR A 117 15.44 8.15 -12.40
CA THR A 117 16.37 7.20 -11.78
C THR A 117 17.03 7.81 -10.57
N ALA A 118 16.87 7.18 -9.39
CA ALA A 118 17.60 7.53 -8.19
C ALA A 118 19.04 7.02 -8.31
N LEU A 119 20.01 7.93 -8.43
CA LEU A 119 21.43 7.63 -8.64
C LEU A 119 22.24 7.62 -7.34
N SER A 120 21.82 8.43 -6.35
CA SER A 120 22.36 8.51 -5.00
C SER A 120 21.23 8.91 -4.06
N VAL A 121 21.13 8.33 -2.89
CA VAL A 121 20.06 8.62 -1.92
C VAL A 121 20.64 8.81 -0.53
N ASP A 122 20.42 10.00 0.01
CA ASP A 122 20.62 10.34 1.41
C ASP A 122 19.37 9.85 2.18
N PRO A 123 19.50 9.04 3.23
CA PRO A 123 18.36 8.54 4.00
C PRO A 123 17.44 9.66 4.54
N ASP A 124 17.98 10.82 4.85
CA ASP A 124 17.21 11.99 5.35
C ASP A 124 16.51 12.77 4.23
N ILE A 125 16.78 12.47 2.96
CA ILE A 125 16.28 13.23 1.80
C ILE A 125 15.66 12.28 0.77
N ALA A 126 14.36 12.06 0.88
CA ALA A 126 13.61 11.18 0.00
C ALA A 126 13.72 11.63 -1.48
N PRO A 127 14.00 10.72 -2.42
CA PRO A 127 14.19 11.05 -3.82
C PRO A 127 12.89 11.32 -4.60
N GLU A 128 11.73 10.87 -4.10
CA GLU A 128 10.45 10.90 -4.83
C GLU A 128 10.01 12.34 -5.19
N PRO A 129 10.04 13.35 -4.29
CA PRO A 129 9.68 14.73 -4.65
C PRO A 129 10.59 15.31 -5.75
N PHE A 130 11.88 14.92 -5.74
CA PHE A 130 12.84 15.39 -6.74
C PHE A 130 12.70 14.65 -8.09
N ALA A 131 12.24 13.39 -8.06
CA ALA A 131 11.86 12.67 -9.28
C ALA A 131 10.64 13.31 -9.95
N MET A 132 9.64 13.72 -9.17
CA MET A 132 8.46 14.45 -9.68
C MET A 132 8.87 15.82 -10.24
N LEU A 133 9.64 16.60 -9.50
CA LEU A 133 10.15 17.92 -9.93
C LEU A 133 11.00 17.80 -11.20
N GLY A 134 11.95 16.86 -11.21
CA GLY A 134 12.80 16.60 -12.37
C GLY A 134 12.03 16.17 -13.63
N SER A 135 10.94 15.40 -13.44
CA SER A 135 10.06 15.01 -14.56
C SER A 135 9.35 16.22 -15.18
N SER A 136 8.90 17.13 -14.34
CA SER A 136 8.35 18.42 -14.81
C SER A 136 9.42 19.27 -15.53
N ILE A 137 10.62 19.39 -14.97
CA ILE A 137 11.72 20.16 -15.60
C ILE A 137 12.09 19.54 -16.94
N ALA A 138 12.31 18.22 -17.00
CA ALA A 138 12.69 17.55 -18.24
C ALA A 138 11.65 17.72 -19.37
N LEU A 139 10.35 17.63 -19.04
CA LEU A 139 9.27 17.94 -19.98
C LEU A 139 9.25 19.41 -20.36
N SER A 140 9.42 20.32 -19.41
CA SER A 140 9.37 21.76 -19.64
C SER A 140 10.47 22.24 -20.58
N VAL A 141 11.71 21.74 -20.43
CA VAL A 141 12.84 22.11 -21.28
C VAL A 141 12.85 21.36 -22.62
N SER A 142 12.08 20.28 -22.76
CA SER A 142 12.00 19.52 -24.02
C SER A 142 11.17 20.23 -25.08
N ASP A 143 11.22 19.72 -26.30
CA ASP A 143 10.35 20.10 -27.40
C ASP A 143 8.97 19.39 -27.40
N ILE A 144 8.72 18.50 -26.47
CA ILE A 144 7.44 17.77 -26.32
C ILE A 144 6.33 18.77 -25.97
N PRO A 145 5.16 18.75 -26.66
CA PRO A 145 4.03 19.61 -26.34
C PRO A 145 3.42 19.22 -24.98
N TRP A 146 3.60 20.10 -24.00
CA TRP A 146 3.15 19.91 -22.64
C TRP A 146 2.94 21.26 -21.94
N ALA A 147 1.83 21.43 -21.21
CA ALA A 147 1.35 22.69 -20.65
C ALA A 147 1.70 22.87 -19.17
N GLY A 148 2.83 22.32 -18.70
CA GLY A 148 3.39 22.63 -17.38
C GLY A 148 4.02 24.02 -17.29
N PRO A 149 4.76 24.29 -16.19
CA PRO A 149 5.34 23.33 -15.25
C PRO A 149 4.43 22.89 -14.10
N THR A 150 4.81 21.78 -13.44
CA THR A 150 4.25 21.35 -12.17
C THR A 150 5.31 21.34 -11.09
N GLY A 151 4.94 21.72 -9.88
CA GLY A 151 5.77 21.50 -8.67
C GLY A 151 5.25 20.35 -7.85
N SER A 152 6.05 19.86 -6.92
CA SER A 152 5.70 18.76 -6.03
C SER A 152 6.42 18.81 -4.70
N VAL A 153 5.71 18.47 -3.63
CA VAL A 153 6.26 18.41 -2.28
C VAL A 153 5.64 17.26 -1.49
N VAL A 154 6.35 16.83 -0.45
CA VAL A 154 5.76 16.09 0.66
C VAL A 154 5.50 17.08 1.80
N VAL A 155 4.29 17.06 2.37
CA VAL A 155 3.95 17.86 3.55
C VAL A 155 3.77 16.93 4.74
N GLY A 156 4.50 17.18 5.81
CA GLY A 156 4.32 16.56 7.13
C GLY A 156 3.62 17.50 8.10
N LEU A 157 3.01 16.94 9.14
CA LEU A 157 2.47 17.69 10.29
C LEU A 157 3.18 17.20 11.55
N VAL A 158 4.15 17.99 12.02
CA VAL A 158 5.05 17.67 13.13
C VAL A 158 4.82 18.66 14.27
N ASP A 159 4.44 18.19 15.44
CA ASP A 159 4.15 19.02 16.61
C ASP A 159 3.19 20.20 16.29
N GLY A 160 2.16 19.92 15.47
CA GLY A 160 1.15 20.92 15.04
C GLY A 160 1.65 21.92 13.99
N LYS A 161 2.82 21.71 13.38
CA LYS A 161 3.39 22.58 12.33
C LYS A 161 3.57 21.82 11.03
N TYR A 162 3.22 22.46 9.92
CA TYR A 162 3.47 21.92 8.58
C TYR A 162 4.96 22.01 8.24
N VAL A 163 5.52 20.96 7.65
CA VAL A 163 6.91 20.86 7.23
C VAL A 163 6.96 20.37 5.78
N ILE A 164 7.76 21.02 4.93
CA ILE A 164 8.02 20.59 3.55
C ILE A 164 9.16 19.58 3.55
N ASN A 165 8.94 18.44 2.86
CA ASN A 165 9.89 17.36 2.67
C ASN A 165 10.57 16.94 3.99
N PRO A 166 9.79 16.42 4.97
CA PRO A 166 10.30 16.09 6.30
C PRO A 166 11.44 15.05 6.23
N ASP A 167 12.46 15.22 7.06
CA ASP A 167 13.52 14.24 7.27
C ASP A 167 13.03 13.00 8.04
N LEU A 168 13.87 11.97 8.24
CA LEU A 168 13.49 10.73 8.91
C LEU A 168 12.92 11.00 10.32
N LYS A 169 13.57 11.81 11.13
CA LYS A 169 13.13 12.13 12.50
C LYS A 169 11.79 12.88 12.52
N GLN A 170 11.59 13.74 11.54
CA GLN A 170 10.32 14.45 11.37
C GLN A 170 9.21 13.52 10.88
N LYS A 171 9.52 12.59 9.96
CA LYS A 171 8.56 11.58 9.48
C LYS A 171 8.05 10.69 10.61
N GLU A 172 8.90 10.21 11.51
CA GLU A 172 8.51 9.39 12.66
C GLU A 172 7.48 10.10 13.57
N LYS A 173 7.68 11.41 13.81
CA LYS A 173 6.80 12.24 14.65
C LYS A 173 5.57 12.74 13.91
N SER A 174 5.60 12.76 12.59
CA SER A 174 4.54 13.32 11.78
C SER A 174 3.23 12.56 11.92
N THR A 175 2.13 13.30 12.01
CA THR A 175 0.78 12.77 11.94
C THR A 175 0.20 12.79 10.52
N LEU A 176 0.95 13.31 9.55
CA LEU A 176 0.57 13.43 8.16
C LEU A 176 1.75 13.11 7.24
N HIS A 177 1.49 12.33 6.19
CA HIS A 177 2.36 12.18 5.03
C HIS A 177 1.55 12.49 3.78
N LEU A 178 1.69 13.70 3.26
CA LEU A 178 0.93 14.22 2.12
C LEU A 178 1.85 14.43 0.92
N ASN A 179 1.68 13.65 -0.13
CA ASN A 179 2.24 13.94 -1.45
C ASN A 179 1.32 14.90 -2.18
N LEU A 180 1.84 16.02 -2.60
CA LEU A 180 1.11 17.08 -3.28
C LEU A 180 1.82 17.48 -4.58
N ALA A 181 1.07 17.62 -5.66
CA ALA A 181 1.56 18.20 -6.91
C ALA A 181 0.53 19.11 -7.55
N GLY A 182 1.00 20.11 -8.28
CA GLY A 182 0.14 21.09 -8.94
C GLY A 182 0.91 22.03 -9.85
N THR A 183 0.14 22.87 -10.54
CA THR A 183 0.66 24.05 -11.26
C THR A 183 0.70 25.25 -10.30
N LYS A 184 1.18 26.38 -10.78
CA LYS A 184 1.13 27.63 -9.99
C LYS A 184 -0.31 28.06 -9.64
N ASP A 185 -1.27 27.70 -10.48
CA ASP A 185 -2.65 28.17 -10.35
C ASP A 185 -3.58 27.13 -9.70
N ALA A 186 -3.16 25.86 -9.64
CA ALA A 186 -4.07 24.78 -9.29
C ALA A 186 -3.40 23.55 -8.69
N ILE A 187 -4.10 22.93 -7.73
CA ILE A 187 -3.77 21.60 -7.19
C ILE A 187 -4.21 20.56 -8.21
N MET A 188 -3.31 19.62 -8.57
CA MET A 188 -3.56 18.58 -9.57
C MET A 188 -3.64 17.18 -8.98
N MET A 189 -2.87 16.90 -7.94
CA MET A 189 -2.79 15.58 -7.31
C MET A 189 -2.56 15.72 -5.81
N VAL A 190 -3.35 14.96 -5.04
CA VAL A 190 -3.20 14.82 -3.59
C VAL A 190 -3.18 13.33 -3.25
N GLU A 191 -2.23 12.90 -2.43
CA GLU A 191 -2.21 11.55 -1.88
C GLU A 191 -1.63 11.57 -0.47
N ALA A 192 -2.45 11.23 0.52
CA ALA A 192 -2.04 11.29 1.91
C ALA A 192 -2.40 10.04 2.71
N GLY A 193 -1.56 9.76 3.71
CA GLY A 193 -1.86 8.95 4.87
C GLY A 193 -1.74 9.80 6.13
N SER A 194 -2.64 9.64 7.11
CA SER A 194 -2.67 10.48 8.30
C SER A 194 -3.23 9.77 9.53
N LYS A 195 -2.82 10.24 10.70
CA LYS A 195 -3.24 9.70 12.01
C LYS A 195 -4.48 10.45 12.49
N GLU A 196 -5.64 10.21 11.83
CA GLU A 196 -6.95 10.77 12.19
C GLU A 196 -6.95 12.31 12.29
N ILE A 197 -6.30 13.01 11.34
CA ILE A 197 -6.28 14.47 11.34
C ILE A 197 -7.64 15.06 10.93
N SER A 198 -7.88 16.30 11.32
CA SER A 198 -9.10 17.05 10.98
C SER A 198 -9.10 17.52 9.53
N ASP A 199 -10.28 17.89 9.04
CA ASP A 199 -10.47 18.47 7.72
C ASP A 199 -9.66 19.76 7.53
N ASP A 200 -9.65 20.61 8.57
CA ASP A 200 -8.94 21.90 8.53
C ASP A 200 -7.43 21.69 8.48
N GLU A 201 -6.89 20.71 9.22
CA GLU A 201 -5.47 20.37 9.13
C GLU A 201 -5.11 19.80 7.75
N MET A 202 -5.97 18.97 7.17
CA MET A 202 -5.73 18.44 5.82
C MET A 202 -5.74 19.54 4.77
N VAL A 203 -6.77 20.41 4.77
CA VAL A 203 -6.85 21.53 3.85
C VAL A 203 -5.69 22.50 4.06
N GLY A 204 -5.37 22.81 5.31
CA GLY A 204 -4.23 23.67 5.66
C GLY A 204 -2.90 23.14 5.13
N ALA A 205 -2.66 21.82 5.23
CA ALA A 205 -1.48 21.17 4.67
C ALA A 205 -1.41 21.26 3.15
N ILE A 206 -2.54 21.05 2.47
CA ILE A 206 -2.64 21.16 1.00
C ILE A 206 -2.31 22.59 0.54
N LEU A 207 -2.91 23.60 1.18
CA LEU A 207 -2.67 25.00 0.84
C LEU A 207 -1.21 25.41 1.16
N PHE A 208 -0.68 24.97 2.29
CA PHE A 208 0.72 25.22 2.67
C PHE A 208 1.70 24.64 1.65
N GLY A 209 1.48 23.42 1.21
CA GLY A 209 2.31 22.79 0.19
C GLY A 209 2.18 23.45 -1.18
N HIS A 210 0.97 23.95 -1.52
CA HIS A 210 0.76 24.64 -2.81
C HIS A 210 1.55 25.97 -2.89
N GLU A 211 1.75 26.68 -1.80
CA GLU A 211 2.61 27.88 -1.78
C GLU A 211 4.07 27.55 -2.16
N GLU A 212 4.57 26.38 -1.76
CA GLU A 212 5.91 25.93 -2.16
C GLU A 212 5.95 25.48 -3.62
N ILE A 213 4.87 24.85 -4.12
CA ILE A 213 4.71 24.47 -5.52
C ILE A 213 4.75 25.70 -6.43
N LYS A 214 4.12 26.82 -6.07
CA LYS A 214 4.19 28.08 -6.82
C LYS A 214 5.61 28.56 -7.04
N LYS A 215 6.45 28.48 -6.00
CA LYS A 215 7.88 28.86 -6.08
C LYS A 215 8.65 27.92 -7.00
N GLN A 216 8.36 26.61 -6.94
CA GLN A 216 8.97 25.63 -7.83
C GLN A 216 8.58 25.87 -9.28
N CYS A 217 7.33 26.24 -9.56
CA CYS A 217 6.89 26.59 -10.92
C CYS A 217 7.61 27.83 -11.45
N ALA A 218 7.74 28.90 -10.65
CA ALA A 218 8.49 30.10 -11.01
C ALA A 218 9.97 29.79 -11.33
N PHE A 219 10.62 28.98 -10.50
CA PHE A 219 11.99 28.53 -10.74
C PHE A 219 12.13 27.74 -12.04
N GLN A 220 11.15 26.88 -12.38
CA GLN A 220 11.16 26.15 -13.63
C GLN A 220 10.94 27.06 -14.86
N GLU A 221 10.13 28.12 -14.73
CA GLU A 221 9.96 29.13 -15.77
C GLU A 221 11.30 29.83 -16.10
N GLU A 222 12.15 30.12 -15.09
CA GLU A 222 13.50 30.63 -15.27
C GLU A 222 14.41 29.66 -16.04
N ILE A 223 14.36 28.36 -15.70
CA ILE A 223 15.11 27.32 -16.41
C ILE A 223 14.68 27.24 -17.86
N VAL A 224 13.37 27.20 -18.10
CA VAL A 224 12.81 27.15 -19.48
C VAL A 224 13.22 28.36 -20.30
N ALA A 225 13.21 29.58 -19.75
CA ALA A 225 13.66 30.77 -20.40
C ALA A 225 15.14 30.71 -20.83
N ALA A 226 15.98 29.99 -20.05
CA ALA A 226 17.42 29.90 -20.30
C ALA A 226 17.84 28.75 -21.24
N VAL A 227 17.11 27.62 -21.23
CA VAL A 227 17.51 26.37 -21.93
C VAL A 227 16.35 25.62 -22.61
N GLY A 228 15.12 26.11 -22.51
CA GLY A 228 13.94 25.45 -23.08
C GLY A 228 13.99 25.43 -24.62
N LYS A 229 13.53 24.33 -25.20
CA LYS A 229 13.32 24.17 -26.62
C LYS A 229 11.92 24.67 -27.02
N PRO A 230 11.73 25.25 -28.22
CA PRO A 230 10.39 25.48 -28.75
C PRO A 230 9.58 24.18 -28.79
N LYS A 231 8.31 24.24 -28.39
CA LYS A 231 7.44 23.07 -28.46
C LYS A 231 7.09 22.70 -29.88
N LEU A 232 7.10 21.40 -30.19
CA LEU A 232 6.71 20.89 -31.49
C LEU A 232 5.23 21.18 -31.76
N GLU A 233 4.92 21.64 -32.94
CA GLU A 233 3.57 21.68 -33.46
C GLU A 233 3.21 20.28 -33.96
N MET A 234 2.16 19.69 -33.38
CA MET A 234 1.74 18.32 -33.65
C MET A 234 0.40 18.33 -34.38
N ASP A 235 0.24 17.39 -35.30
CA ASP A 235 -1.07 17.07 -35.87
C ASP A 235 -1.87 16.26 -34.86
N LEU A 236 -2.67 16.97 -34.07
CA LEU A 236 -3.47 16.36 -33.00
C LEU A 236 -4.75 15.76 -33.56
N TYR A 237 -5.07 14.55 -33.13
CA TYR A 237 -6.35 13.94 -33.47
C TYR A 237 -7.52 14.76 -32.92
N HIS A 238 -8.50 15.04 -33.75
CA HIS A 238 -9.78 15.62 -33.41
C HIS A 238 -10.88 15.02 -34.29
N VAL A 239 -12.10 15.01 -33.82
CA VAL A 239 -13.25 14.64 -34.63
C VAL A 239 -13.46 15.76 -35.67
N PRO A 240 -13.53 15.46 -37.00
CA PRO A 240 -13.82 16.47 -38.00
C PRO A 240 -15.16 17.18 -37.73
N GLU A 241 -15.21 18.49 -37.90
CA GLU A 241 -16.38 19.31 -37.54
C GLU A 241 -17.67 18.91 -38.26
N ASP A 242 -17.55 18.50 -39.54
CA ASP A 242 -18.66 18.03 -40.35
C ASP A 242 -19.23 16.71 -39.83
N ILE A 243 -18.40 15.78 -39.41
CA ILE A 243 -18.82 14.49 -38.78
C ILE A 243 -19.45 14.77 -37.43
N ASP A 244 -18.82 15.60 -36.58
CA ASP A 244 -19.36 15.92 -35.24
C ASP A 244 -20.72 16.59 -35.37
N ALA A 245 -20.91 17.55 -36.25
CA ALA A 245 -22.19 18.23 -36.46
C ALA A 245 -23.28 17.26 -36.97
N ALA A 246 -22.98 16.42 -37.93
CA ALA A 246 -23.91 15.46 -38.52
C ALA A 246 -24.34 14.40 -37.49
N VAL A 247 -23.37 13.83 -36.74
CA VAL A 247 -23.66 12.84 -35.69
C VAL A 247 -24.48 13.45 -34.58
N ARG A 248 -24.16 14.64 -34.11
CA ARG A 248 -24.91 15.35 -33.06
C ARG A 248 -26.34 15.65 -33.46
N GLU A 249 -26.56 16.13 -34.69
CA GLU A 249 -27.91 16.40 -35.20
C GLU A 249 -28.75 15.11 -35.27
N TYR A 250 -28.17 14.04 -35.82
CA TYR A 250 -28.87 12.76 -35.98
C TYR A 250 -29.15 12.05 -34.65
N ALA A 251 -28.17 12.00 -33.74
CA ALA A 251 -28.22 11.18 -32.53
C ALA A 251 -28.83 11.87 -31.30
N SER A 252 -28.95 13.20 -31.28
CA SER A 252 -29.28 13.97 -30.05
C SER A 252 -30.56 13.48 -29.37
N ASP A 253 -31.67 13.39 -30.11
CA ASP A 253 -32.98 12.99 -29.54
C ASP A 253 -33.03 11.50 -29.17
N MET A 254 -32.34 10.65 -29.94
CA MET A 254 -32.22 9.22 -29.63
C MET A 254 -31.43 9.01 -28.34
N LEU A 255 -30.35 9.75 -28.16
CA LEU A 255 -29.50 9.68 -27.00
C LEU A 255 -30.22 10.24 -25.75
N ASP A 256 -31.01 11.30 -25.87
CA ASP A 256 -31.83 11.79 -24.76
C ASP A 256 -32.79 10.73 -24.25
N LYS A 257 -33.46 10.00 -25.16
CA LYS A 257 -34.31 8.85 -24.80
C LYS A 257 -33.55 7.72 -24.15
N ALA A 258 -32.39 7.36 -24.70
CA ALA A 258 -31.53 6.29 -24.15
C ALA A 258 -30.99 6.64 -22.74
N LEU A 259 -30.78 7.91 -22.45
CA LEU A 259 -30.31 8.40 -21.15
C LEU A 259 -31.44 8.71 -20.16
N ASP A 260 -32.72 8.58 -20.58
CA ASP A 260 -33.89 8.86 -19.72
C ASP A 260 -34.37 7.60 -18.96
N THR A 261 -33.43 6.78 -18.51
CA THR A 261 -33.67 5.64 -17.63
C THR A 261 -32.66 5.61 -16.51
N PHE A 262 -33.08 5.14 -15.33
CA PHE A 262 -32.21 4.93 -14.17
C PHE A 262 -31.62 3.52 -14.13
N ASP A 263 -32.15 2.59 -14.92
CA ASP A 263 -31.58 1.24 -15.04
C ASP A 263 -30.33 1.25 -15.91
N ARG A 264 -29.27 0.60 -15.41
CA ARG A 264 -27.97 0.56 -16.08
C ARG A 264 -28.03 -0.26 -17.39
N HIS A 265 -28.74 -1.40 -17.38
CA HIS A 265 -28.78 -2.29 -18.54
C HIS A 265 -29.60 -1.66 -19.66
N GLU A 266 -30.79 -1.14 -19.33
CA GLU A 266 -31.62 -0.42 -20.31
C GLU A 266 -30.87 0.76 -20.92
N ARG A 267 -30.14 1.52 -20.09
CA ARG A 267 -29.34 2.65 -20.57
C ARG A 267 -28.21 2.20 -21.50
N GLN A 268 -27.50 1.11 -21.17
CA GLN A 268 -26.44 0.58 -22.03
C GLN A 268 -27.00 0.07 -23.35
N GLU A 269 -28.06 -0.74 -23.31
CA GLU A 269 -28.73 -1.22 -24.51
C GLU A 269 -29.23 -0.08 -25.40
N GLY A 270 -29.77 0.98 -24.78
CA GLY A 270 -30.19 2.20 -25.48
C GLY A 270 -29.01 2.89 -26.17
N GLN A 271 -27.91 3.06 -25.49
CA GLN A 271 -26.70 3.67 -26.05
C GLN A 271 -26.09 2.81 -27.17
N ASP A 272 -26.04 1.50 -27.01
CA ASP A 272 -25.53 0.57 -28.04
C ASP A 272 -26.43 0.62 -29.31
N ALA A 273 -27.75 0.73 -29.12
CA ALA A 273 -28.69 0.89 -30.22
C ALA A 273 -28.49 2.21 -30.97
N VAL A 274 -28.21 3.31 -30.24
CA VAL A 274 -27.89 4.62 -30.86
C VAL A 274 -26.57 4.55 -31.62
N GLU A 275 -25.53 3.95 -31.04
CA GLU A 275 -24.23 3.78 -31.71
C GLU A 275 -24.42 2.99 -33.02
N LYS A 276 -25.13 1.88 -32.95
CA LYS A 276 -25.42 1.06 -34.14
C LYS A 276 -26.16 1.84 -35.22
N ALA A 277 -27.22 2.58 -34.83
CA ALA A 277 -27.98 3.40 -35.77
C ALA A 277 -27.14 4.50 -36.45
N VAL A 278 -26.25 5.14 -35.69
CA VAL A 278 -25.31 6.16 -36.23
C VAL A 278 -24.35 5.52 -37.23
N LEU A 279 -23.72 4.41 -36.87
CA LEU A 279 -22.78 3.73 -37.75
C LEU A 279 -23.44 3.25 -39.05
N GLU A 280 -24.64 2.68 -38.98
CA GLU A 280 -25.41 2.25 -40.14
C GLU A 280 -25.85 3.42 -41.02
N HIS A 281 -26.34 4.51 -40.43
CA HIS A 281 -26.82 5.69 -41.17
C HIS A 281 -25.69 6.40 -41.95
N PHE A 282 -24.52 6.49 -41.35
CA PHE A 282 -23.39 7.23 -41.93
C PHE A 282 -22.37 6.37 -42.66
N ALA A 283 -22.58 5.03 -42.75
CA ALA A 283 -21.63 4.09 -43.34
C ALA A 283 -21.22 4.45 -44.79
N GLU A 284 -22.20 4.92 -45.63
CA GLU A 284 -21.94 5.32 -47.01
C GLU A 284 -21.49 6.79 -47.15
N ILE A 285 -21.86 7.64 -46.15
CA ILE A 285 -21.54 9.08 -46.14
C ILE A 285 -20.10 9.33 -45.68
N TYR A 286 -19.69 8.60 -44.62
CA TYR A 286 -18.35 8.73 -44.04
C TYR A 286 -17.65 7.34 -43.97
N PRO A 287 -17.31 6.70 -45.08
CA PRO A 287 -16.70 5.39 -45.09
C PRO A 287 -15.35 5.37 -44.38
N GLY A 288 -15.15 4.39 -43.47
CA GLY A 288 -13.91 4.24 -42.69
C GLY A 288 -13.71 5.26 -41.58
N LYS A 289 -14.79 5.94 -41.15
CA LYS A 289 -14.79 6.95 -40.08
C LYS A 289 -15.56 6.52 -38.83
N GLU A 290 -15.64 5.22 -38.61
CA GLU A 290 -16.37 4.64 -37.49
C GLU A 290 -15.85 5.14 -36.14
N ARG A 291 -14.55 5.36 -36.02
CA ARG A 291 -13.93 5.89 -34.83
C ARG A 291 -14.39 7.32 -34.53
N GLU A 292 -14.31 8.19 -35.51
CA GLU A 292 -14.68 9.59 -35.37
C GLU A 292 -16.16 9.75 -34.99
N MET A 293 -17.03 8.89 -35.54
CA MET A 293 -18.46 8.85 -35.19
C MET A 293 -18.69 8.39 -33.74
N LYS A 294 -17.98 7.37 -33.29
CA LYS A 294 -18.04 6.90 -31.90
C LYS A 294 -17.51 7.95 -30.91
N ASP A 295 -16.43 8.62 -31.23
CA ASP A 295 -15.87 9.68 -30.41
C ASP A 295 -16.83 10.89 -30.32
N SER A 296 -17.49 11.27 -31.43
CA SER A 296 -18.53 12.29 -31.41
C SER A 296 -19.70 11.92 -30.49
N LEU A 297 -20.19 10.67 -30.58
CA LEU A 297 -21.22 10.15 -29.68
C LEU A 297 -20.79 10.17 -28.22
N TYR A 298 -19.55 9.80 -27.95
CA TYR A 298 -18.99 9.85 -26.60
C TYR A 298 -19.00 11.29 -26.03
N TYR A 299 -18.55 12.26 -26.82
CA TYR A 299 -18.56 13.68 -26.39
C TYR A 299 -19.97 14.20 -26.20
N LEU A 300 -20.92 13.84 -27.05
CA LEU A 300 -22.33 14.19 -26.91
C LEU A 300 -22.95 13.57 -25.65
N THR A 301 -22.68 12.29 -25.40
CA THR A 301 -23.12 11.58 -24.17
C THR A 301 -22.58 12.27 -22.94
N LYS A 302 -21.29 12.57 -22.94
CA LYS A 302 -20.61 13.28 -21.86
C LYS A 302 -21.27 14.62 -21.56
N GLU A 303 -21.56 15.41 -22.58
CA GLU A 303 -22.21 16.69 -22.44
C GLU A 303 -23.59 16.58 -21.84
N LYS A 304 -24.44 15.67 -22.35
CA LYS A 304 -25.80 15.46 -21.90
C LYS A 304 -25.88 14.99 -20.45
N VAL A 305 -25.05 14.01 -20.08
CA VAL A 305 -25.00 13.50 -18.68
C VAL A 305 -24.53 14.59 -17.72
N ARG A 306 -23.48 15.33 -18.09
CA ARG A 306 -22.94 16.43 -17.27
C ARG A 306 -23.99 17.55 -17.07
N ARG A 307 -24.70 17.95 -18.11
CA ARG A 307 -25.78 18.95 -18.01
C ARG A 307 -26.92 18.46 -17.15
N LYS A 308 -27.35 17.19 -17.27
CA LYS A 308 -28.40 16.62 -16.42
C LYS A 308 -28.03 16.70 -14.92
N ILE A 309 -26.77 16.41 -14.59
CA ILE A 309 -26.25 16.48 -13.22
C ILE A 309 -26.16 17.93 -12.72
N ILE A 310 -25.59 18.85 -13.51
CA ILE A 310 -25.36 20.25 -13.09
C ILE A 310 -26.65 21.04 -13.00
N ASP A 311 -27.57 20.90 -13.96
CA ASP A 311 -28.74 21.74 -14.07
C ASP A 311 -29.92 21.19 -13.28
N LYS A 312 -30.06 19.87 -13.20
CA LYS A 312 -31.17 19.19 -12.52
C LYS A 312 -30.80 18.54 -11.18
N GLY A 313 -29.52 18.40 -10.87
CA GLY A 313 -29.05 17.69 -9.67
C GLY A 313 -29.39 16.20 -9.67
N VAL A 314 -29.70 15.62 -10.84
CA VAL A 314 -30.12 14.20 -10.99
C VAL A 314 -29.01 13.39 -11.62
N ARG A 315 -28.60 12.34 -10.94
CA ARG A 315 -27.53 11.44 -11.35
C ARG A 315 -28.06 10.35 -12.30
N PRO A 316 -27.18 9.67 -13.05
CA PRO A 316 -27.61 8.64 -14.01
C PRO A 316 -28.47 7.50 -13.42
N ASP A 317 -28.32 7.20 -12.14
CA ASP A 317 -29.12 6.21 -11.41
C ASP A 317 -30.27 6.80 -10.57
N GLY A 318 -30.61 8.06 -10.78
CA GLY A 318 -31.71 8.76 -10.11
C GLY A 318 -31.39 9.34 -8.74
N ARG A 319 -30.21 9.07 -8.18
CA ARG A 319 -29.79 9.64 -6.89
C ARG A 319 -29.60 11.15 -6.95
N THR A 320 -29.75 11.79 -5.80
CA THR A 320 -29.29 13.17 -5.57
C THR A 320 -27.76 13.23 -5.45
N LEU A 321 -27.21 14.44 -5.39
CA LEU A 321 -25.74 14.63 -5.34
C LEU A 321 -25.09 14.05 -4.07
N THR A 322 -25.83 13.91 -2.97
CA THR A 322 -25.30 13.48 -1.66
C THR A 322 -25.64 12.05 -1.28
N GLU A 323 -26.51 11.38 -2.04
CA GLU A 323 -26.94 10.02 -1.73
C GLU A 323 -25.85 8.99 -2.01
N VAL A 324 -25.73 8.05 -1.06
CA VAL A 324 -24.90 6.84 -1.17
C VAL A 324 -25.76 5.69 -1.67
N ARG A 325 -25.22 4.84 -2.54
CA ARG A 325 -25.91 3.62 -3.01
C ARG A 325 -26.26 2.68 -1.84
N PRO A 326 -27.27 1.83 -1.97
CA PRO A 326 -27.63 0.83 -0.96
C PRO A 326 -26.40 -0.01 -0.55
N ILE A 327 -26.24 -0.21 0.76
CA ILE A 327 -25.13 -0.97 1.34
C ILE A 327 -25.66 -2.18 2.08
N TRP A 328 -25.00 -3.31 1.90
CA TRP A 328 -25.13 -4.47 2.76
C TRP A 328 -23.75 -5.14 2.96
N CYS A 329 -23.57 -5.75 4.11
CA CYS A 329 -22.30 -6.34 4.53
C CYS A 329 -22.53 -7.74 5.10
N GLU A 330 -21.51 -8.58 5.01
CA GLU A 330 -21.43 -9.87 5.71
C GLU A 330 -20.01 -10.06 6.26
N HIS A 331 -19.86 -10.90 7.27
CA HIS A 331 -18.56 -11.30 7.80
C HIS A 331 -18.57 -12.79 8.14
N GLY A 332 -17.41 -13.40 8.37
CA GLY A 332 -17.31 -14.82 8.76
C GLY A 332 -17.74 -15.82 7.70
N ILE A 333 -17.76 -15.42 6.40
CA ILE A 333 -18.34 -16.22 5.31
C ILE A 333 -17.47 -17.38 4.83
N LEU A 334 -16.18 -17.38 5.13
CA LEU A 334 -15.23 -18.42 4.70
C LEU A 334 -14.75 -19.24 5.91
N PRO A 335 -15.08 -20.54 6.01
CA PRO A 335 -14.91 -21.32 7.25
C PRO A 335 -13.47 -21.49 7.73
N ARG A 336 -12.48 -21.46 6.85
CA ARG A 336 -11.08 -21.73 7.20
C ARG A 336 -10.20 -20.49 7.25
N VAL A 337 -10.73 -19.34 6.84
CA VAL A 337 -10.01 -18.07 6.86
C VAL A 337 -10.05 -17.47 8.26
N HIS A 338 -9.05 -16.68 8.63
CA HIS A 338 -8.96 -16.14 10.00
C HIS A 338 -9.95 -15.00 10.23
N GLY A 339 -10.29 -14.23 9.21
CA GLY A 339 -11.37 -13.25 9.18
C GLY A 339 -11.78 -12.91 7.77
N THR A 340 -13.04 -12.59 7.56
CA THR A 340 -13.60 -12.20 6.26
C THR A 340 -14.59 -11.07 6.40
N GLY A 341 -14.55 -10.13 5.44
CA GLY A 341 -15.53 -9.06 5.31
C GLY A 341 -15.99 -8.96 3.86
N LEU A 342 -17.28 -9.06 3.65
CA LEU A 342 -17.92 -8.79 2.37
C LEU A 342 -18.63 -7.43 2.47
N PHE A 343 -18.22 -6.51 1.61
CA PHE A 343 -18.82 -5.19 1.51
C PHE A 343 -19.44 -5.00 0.14
N THR A 344 -20.71 -4.63 0.11
CA THR A 344 -21.46 -4.35 -1.12
C THR A 344 -22.07 -2.96 -1.06
N ARG A 345 -21.86 -2.20 -2.12
CA ARG A 345 -22.43 -0.86 -2.30
C ARG A 345 -22.97 -0.73 -3.73
N GLY A 346 -24.27 -0.83 -3.88
CA GLY A 346 -24.91 -0.99 -5.18
C GLY A 346 -24.33 -2.19 -5.93
N GLN A 347 -23.77 -1.95 -7.10
CA GLN A 347 -23.15 -3.00 -7.96
C GLN A 347 -21.63 -3.17 -7.70
N THR A 348 -21.08 -2.51 -6.70
CA THR A 348 -19.67 -2.72 -6.30
C THR A 348 -19.61 -3.65 -5.12
N GLN A 349 -18.90 -4.78 -5.26
CA GLN A 349 -18.77 -5.80 -4.23
C GLN A 349 -17.31 -6.21 -4.08
N VAL A 350 -16.83 -6.20 -2.83
CA VAL A 350 -15.46 -6.60 -2.49
C VAL A 350 -15.51 -7.55 -1.30
N MET A 351 -14.88 -8.69 -1.44
CA MET A 351 -14.62 -9.64 -0.36
C MET A 351 -13.16 -9.48 0.08
N THR A 352 -12.94 -9.21 1.35
CA THR A 352 -11.59 -9.15 1.91
C THR A 352 -11.38 -10.28 2.91
N THR A 353 -10.20 -10.90 2.84
CA THR A 353 -9.76 -11.92 3.79
C THR A 353 -8.63 -11.37 4.66
N CYS A 354 -8.61 -11.78 5.92
CA CYS A 354 -7.52 -11.51 6.86
C CYS A 354 -6.83 -12.82 7.22
N THR A 355 -5.51 -12.84 7.12
CA THR A 355 -4.66 -13.95 7.57
C THR A 355 -3.69 -13.43 8.61
N LEU A 356 -3.65 -14.10 9.76
CA LEU A 356 -2.76 -13.81 10.88
C LEU A 356 -1.64 -14.84 10.92
N ALA A 357 -0.41 -14.40 11.12
CA ALA A 357 0.77 -15.25 11.16
C ALA A 357 1.79 -14.71 12.17
N MET A 358 2.89 -15.43 12.37
CA MET A 358 4.01 -14.96 13.19
C MET A 358 4.74 -13.79 12.51
N LEU A 359 5.45 -12.97 13.27
CA LEU A 359 6.25 -11.86 12.77
C LEU A 359 7.32 -12.30 11.77
N GLY A 360 7.87 -13.50 11.92
CA GLY A 360 8.80 -14.10 10.95
C GLY A 360 8.21 -14.33 9.55
N ASP A 361 6.87 -14.34 9.42
CA ASP A 361 6.15 -14.40 8.12
C ASP A 361 5.87 -13.01 7.53
N ALA A 362 6.36 -11.91 8.15
CA ALA A 362 6.24 -10.56 7.62
C ALA A 362 6.93 -10.44 6.25
N GLN A 363 6.39 -9.55 5.41
CA GLN A 363 6.97 -9.31 4.09
C GLN A 363 8.39 -8.72 4.24
N LYS A 364 9.37 -9.38 3.64
CA LYS A 364 10.71 -8.81 3.51
C LYS A 364 10.72 -7.76 2.41
N LEU A 365 11.26 -6.59 2.74
CA LEU A 365 11.42 -5.48 1.80
C LEU A 365 12.86 -5.44 1.31
N GLU A 366 13.03 -5.20 0.03
CA GLU A 366 14.32 -4.92 -0.58
C GLU A 366 14.19 -3.60 -1.35
N GLY A 367 14.77 -2.54 -0.83
CA GLY A 367 14.63 -1.20 -1.41
C GLY A 367 15.71 -0.25 -0.92
N LEU A 368 15.48 1.04 -1.17
CA LEU A 368 16.40 2.13 -0.80
C LEU A 368 16.25 2.54 0.66
N ASP A 369 15.14 2.20 1.30
CA ASP A 369 14.87 2.51 2.70
C ASP A 369 15.58 1.53 3.64
N ASP A 370 15.65 1.89 4.92
CA ASP A 370 16.20 1.03 5.98
C ASP A 370 15.17 0.04 6.54
N GLU A 371 13.88 0.16 6.16
CA GLU A 371 12.85 -0.81 6.52
C GLU A 371 13.08 -2.14 5.79
N ASP A 372 13.39 -3.19 6.55
CA ASP A 372 13.64 -4.54 6.01
C ASP A 372 12.37 -5.42 5.98
N THR A 373 11.34 -5.06 6.74
CA THR A 373 10.13 -5.87 6.90
C THR A 373 8.87 -5.01 7.00
N LYS A 374 7.77 -5.58 6.53
CA LYS A 374 6.43 -5.01 6.66
C LYS A 374 5.47 -6.05 7.21
N ARG A 375 4.97 -5.86 8.46
CA ARG A 375 4.08 -6.81 9.13
C ARG A 375 2.61 -6.67 8.73
N TYR A 376 2.17 -5.49 8.31
CA TYR A 376 0.82 -5.24 7.79
C TYR A 376 0.87 -5.09 6.27
N MET A 377 0.22 -5.98 5.56
CA MET A 377 0.24 -6.09 4.11
C MET A 377 -1.17 -6.09 3.56
N HIS A 378 -1.41 -5.34 2.49
CA HIS A 378 -2.70 -5.36 1.82
C HIS A 378 -2.55 -5.55 0.31
N GLN A 379 -3.10 -6.63 -0.20
CA GLN A 379 -3.12 -6.98 -1.61
C GLN A 379 -4.52 -6.82 -2.17
N TYR A 380 -4.61 -6.47 -3.45
CA TYR A 380 -5.85 -6.19 -4.13
C TYR A 380 -5.86 -6.86 -5.50
N ASN A 381 -6.94 -7.56 -5.81
CA ASN A 381 -7.14 -8.28 -7.05
C ASN A 381 -8.43 -7.80 -7.74
N MET A 382 -8.33 -7.47 -9.04
CA MET A 382 -9.48 -7.09 -9.87
C MET A 382 -9.48 -7.92 -11.15
N PRO A 383 -10.02 -9.14 -11.11
CA PRO A 383 -10.13 -10.00 -12.28
C PRO A 383 -11.13 -9.46 -13.30
N GLY A 384 -11.01 -9.88 -14.56
CA GLY A 384 -11.86 -9.38 -15.66
C GLY A 384 -13.36 -9.58 -15.42
N TYR A 385 -13.76 -10.69 -14.79
CA TYR A 385 -15.17 -10.96 -14.52
C TYR A 385 -15.82 -9.88 -13.60
N ALA A 386 -15.03 -9.17 -12.78
CA ALA A 386 -15.56 -8.13 -11.92
C ALA A 386 -16.13 -6.93 -12.70
N SER A 387 -15.63 -6.67 -13.90
CA SER A 387 -16.18 -5.69 -14.86
C SER A 387 -16.99 -6.30 -16.00
N GLY A 388 -17.19 -7.64 -16.01
CA GLY A 388 -17.87 -8.36 -17.09
C GLY A 388 -16.97 -8.68 -18.30
N GLU A 389 -15.66 -8.47 -18.18
CA GLU A 389 -14.71 -8.73 -19.26
C GLU A 389 -14.29 -10.20 -19.32
N ALA A 390 -14.36 -10.80 -20.51
CA ALA A 390 -13.88 -12.16 -20.76
C ALA A 390 -12.36 -12.17 -20.96
N ARG A 391 -11.61 -11.99 -19.86
CA ARG A 391 -10.15 -12.08 -19.86
C ARG A 391 -9.62 -13.00 -18.77
N GLY A 392 -8.53 -13.70 -19.05
CA GLY A 392 -7.85 -14.55 -18.07
C GLY A 392 -7.17 -13.74 -16.95
N ILE A 393 -6.87 -14.44 -15.84
CA ILE A 393 -6.15 -13.86 -14.70
C ILE A 393 -4.71 -13.55 -15.11
N ARG A 394 -4.23 -12.37 -14.74
CA ARG A 394 -2.85 -11.90 -14.95
C ARG A 394 -2.24 -11.47 -13.63
N SER A 395 -0.92 -11.29 -13.62
CA SER A 395 -0.26 -10.65 -12.48
C SER A 395 -0.83 -9.25 -12.23
N PRO A 396 -0.90 -8.79 -10.97
CA PRO A 396 -1.38 -7.46 -10.64
C PRO A 396 -0.66 -6.38 -11.44
N GLY A 397 -1.40 -5.49 -12.05
CA GLY A 397 -0.89 -4.33 -12.76
C GLY A 397 -0.66 -3.13 -11.82
N ARG A 398 -0.18 -2.02 -12.38
CA ARG A 398 0.08 -0.78 -11.63
C ARG A 398 -1.17 -0.23 -10.93
N ARG A 399 -2.37 -0.46 -11.49
CA ARG A 399 -3.64 0.00 -10.91
C ARG A 399 -3.99 -0.81 -9.66
N GLU A 400 -3.87 -2.13 -9.73
CA GLU A 400 -4.13 -3.02 -8.60
C GLU A 400 -3.18 -2.74 -7.43
N ILE A 401 -1.88 -2.54 -7.70
CA ILE A 401 -0.89 -2.16 -6.70
C ILE A 401 -1.28 -0.82 -6.05
N GLY A 402 -1.68 0.18 -6.84
CA GLY A 402 -2.13 1.48 -6.33
C GLY A 402 -3.39 1.41 -5.45
N HIS A 403 -4.36 0.56 -5.81
CA HIS A 403 -5.60 0.37 -5.04
C HIS A 403 -5.32 -0.36 -3.72
N GLY A 404 -4.47 -1.40 -3.73
CA GLY A 404 -4.03 -2.10 -2.53
C GLY A 404 -3.29 -1.16 -1.57
N ALA A 405 -2.35 -0.37 -2.07
CA ALA A 405 -1.58 0.59 -1.28
C ALA A 405 -2.46 1.69 -0.65
N LEU A 406 -3.52 2.14 -1.34
CA LEU A 406 -4.47 3.10 -0.78
C LEU A 406 -5.25 2.48 0.39
N ALA A 407 -5.74 1.25 0.24
CA ALA A 407 -6.46 0.56 1.30
C ALA A 407 -5.54 0.22 2.49
N GLU A 408 -4.29 -0.19 2.22
CA GLU A 408 -3.26 -0.40 3.24
C GLU A 408 -3.03 0.87 4.06
N ARG A 409 -2.78 1.98 3.38
CA ARG A 409 -2.54 3.30 4.00
C ARG A 409 -3.71 3.78 4.85
N ALA A 410 -4.94 3.56 4.37
CA ALA A 410 -6.16 3.96 5.07
C ALA A 410 -6.32 3.25 6.42
N LEU A 411 -5.87 1.99 6.52
CA LEU A 411 -6.03 1.15 7.69
C LEU A 411 -4.78 1.08 8.57
N ALA A 412 -3.59 1.35 8.04
CA ALA A 412 -2.31 1.26 8.78
C ALA A 412 -2.34 2.03 10.10
N GLN A 413 -3.07 3.14 10.15
CA GLN A 413 -3.15 4.01 11.34
C GLN A 413 -4.01 3.44 12.47
N VAL A 414 -4.86 2.46 12.18
CA VAL A 414 -5.73 1.81 13.18
C VAL A 414 -5.25 0.41 13.55
N ILE A 415 -4.25 -0.12 12.87
CA ILE A 415 -3.62 -1.40 13.22
C ILE A 415 -2.94 -1.25 14.59
N PRO A 416 -3.14 -2.18 15.53
CA PRO A 416 -2.47 -2.16 16.83
C PRO A 416 -0.95 -2.27 16.69
N SER A 417 -0.20 -1.78 17.67
CA SER A 417 1.25 -1.93 17.69
C SER A 417 1.67 -3.41 17.76
N GLU A 418 2.93 -3.68 17.46
CA GLU A 418 3.49 -5.04 17.56
C GLU A 418 3.45 -5.57 19.01
N GLU A 419 3.64 -4.67 19.98
CA GLU A 419 3.59 -5.00 21.39
C GLU A 419 2.16 -5.39 21.85
N GLU A 420 1.14 -4.71 21.31
CA GLU A 420 -0.27 -4.99 21.60
C GLU A 420 -0.79 -6.23 20.88
N PHE A 421 -0.31 -6.48 19.65
CA PHE A 421 -0.78 -7.59 18.81
C PHE A 421 0.38 -8.10 17.93
N PRO A 422 1.16 -9.09 18.44
CA PRO A 422 2.42 -9.53 17.81
C PRO A 422 2.20 -10.47 16.62
N TYR A 423 1.40 -10.04 15.66
CA TYR A 423 1.10 -10.78 14.43
C TYR A 423 1.54 -10.05 13.18
N ALA A 424 2.01 -10.79 12.21
CA ALA A 424 1.98 -10.37 10.82
C ALA A 424 0.54 -10.49 10.29
N ILE A 425 0.04 -9.44 9.65
CA ILE A 425 -1.35 -9.34 9.19
C ILE A 425 -1.34 -9.18 7.67
N ARG A 426 -1.91 -10.15 6.97
CA ARG A 426 -2.06 -10.10 5.52
C ARG A 426 -3.53 -9.98 5.14
N MET A 427 -3.86 -8.88 4.47
CA MET A 427 -5.17 -8.63 3.88
C MET A 427 -5.14 -8.91 2.39
N VAL A 428 -6.21 -9.52 1.87
CA VAL A 428 -6.39 -9.70 0.43
C VAL A 428 -7.82 -9.30 0.07
N SER A 429 -7.95 -8.25 -0.74
CA SER A 429 -9.24 -7.81 -1.27
C SER A 429 -9.48 -8.38 -2.66
N GLU A 430 -10.51 -9.18 -2.81
CA GLU A 430 -10.99 -9.74 -4.07
C GLU A 430 -12.19 -8.94 -4.55
N VAL A 431 -12.07 -8.25 -5.67
CA VAL A 431 -13.19 -7.55 -6.30
C VAL A 431 -14.08 -8.54 -7.01
N LEU A 432 -15.31 -8.69 -6.53
CA LEU A 432 -16.29 -9.61 -7.11
C LEU A 432 -17.15 -8.92 -8.17
N SER A 433 -17.44 -7.63 -7.99
CA SER A 433 -18.16 -6.80 -8.94
C SER A 433 -17.71 -5.35 -8.84
N SER A 434 -17.66 -4.65 -9.97
CA SER A 434 -17.15 -3.28 -10.06
C SER A 434 -18.10 -2.35 -10.82
N ASN A 435 -18.58 -1.31 -10.12
CA ASN A 435 -19.22 -0.14 -10.70
C ASN A 435 -18.87 1.13 -9.94
N GLY A 436 -17.59 1.46 -9.92
CA GLY A 436 -17.01 2.65 -9.25
C GLY A 436 -16.56 2.40 -7.82
N SER A 437 -15.40 2.95 -7.53
CA SER A 437 -14.68 2.95 -6.26
C SER A 437 -14.55 1.61 -5.55
N THR A 438 -13.96 0.64 -6.21
CA THR A 438 -13.59 -0.65 -5.61
C THR A 438 -12.52 -0.51 -4.53
N SER A 439 -11.62 0.47 -4.62
CA SER A 439 -10.62 0.74 -3.58
C SER A 439 -11.24 1.13 -2.24
N MET A 440 -12.30 1.96 -2.25
CA MET A 440 -13.04 2.30 -1.03
C MET A 440 -13.91 1.13 -0.55
N GLY A 441 -14.40 0.29 -1.46
CA GLY A 441 -14.98 -1.01 -1.11
C GLY A 441 -13.99 -1.92 -0.40
N SER A 442 -12.72 -1.92 -0.83
CA SER A 442 -11.64 -2.67 -0.17
C SER A 442 -11.34 -2.15 1.23
N VAL A 443 -11.32 -0.83 1.44
CA VAL A 443 -11.18 -0.24 2.78
C VAL A 443 -12.27 -0.73 3.72
N CYS A 444 -13.54 -0.68 3.29
CA CYS A 444 -14.68 -1.11 4.09
C CYS A 444 -14.66 -2.63 4.36
N GLY A 445 -14.42 -3.44 3.32
CA GLY A 445 -14.31 -4.89 3.45
C GLY A 445 -13.14 -5.32 4.35
N SER A 446 -12.02 -4.59 4.30
CA SER A 446 -10.85 -4.86 5.14
C SER A 446 -11.09 -4.50 6.61
N THR A 447 -11.81 -3.41 6.88
CA THR A 447 -12.24 -3.09 8.25
C THR A 447 -13.06 -4.24 8.83
N LEU A 448 -14.06 -4.72 8.09
CA LEU A 448 -14.90 -5.86 8.52
C LEU A 448 -14.06 -7.13 8.71
N ALA A 449 -13.14 -7.42 7.81
CA ALA A 449 -12.28 -8.61 7.90
C ALA A 449 -11.31 -8.56 9.10
N LEU A 450 -10.75 -7.39 9.43
CA LEU A 450 -9.92 -7.20 10.62
C LEU A 450 -10.75 -7.38 11.90
N MET A 451 -11.93 -6.80 11.96
CA MET A 451 -12.85 -6.93 13.10
C MET A 451 -13.33 -8.37 13.27
N ASP A 452 -13.63 -9.05 12.16
CA ASP A 452 -14.04 -10.47 12.16
C ASP A 452 -12.90 -11.39 12.62
N ALA A 453 -11.65 -11.06 12.25
CA ALA A 453 -10.45 -11.79 12.69
C ALA A 453 -10.11 -11.60 14.18
N GLY A 454 -10.78 -10.70 14.88
CA GLY A 454 -10.46 -10.36 16.27
C GLY A 454 -9.21 -9.48 16.43
N VAL A 455 -8.78 -8.78 15.36
CA VAL A 455 -7.68 -7.82 15.45
C VAL A 455 -8.17 -6.57 16.20
N PRO A 456 -7.53 -6.19 17.31
CA PRO A 456 -7.99 -5.06 18.13
C PRO A 456 -7.61 -3.71 17.51
N ILE A 457 -8.23 -3.41 16.34
CA ILE A 457 -8.04 -2.12 15.67
C ILE A 457 -8.50 -0.97 16.55
N LYS A 458 -7.81 0.17 16.49
CA LYS A 458 -8.10 1.37 17.31
C LYS A 458 -9.51 1.92 17.05
N ALA A 459 -9.93 1.88 15.80
CA ALA A 459 -11.27 2.30 15.37
C ALA A 459 -11.58 1.73 13.98
N PRO A 460 -12.86 1.49 13.64
CA PRO A 460 -13.25 1.09 12.31
C PRO A 460 -13.08 2.26 11.31
N VAL A 461 -12.71 1.92 10.08
CA VAL A 461 -12.47 2.86 8.98
C VAL A 461 -13.47 2.60 7.87
N ALA A 462 -14.08 3.64 7.35
CA ALA A 462 -14.86 3.61 6.13
C ALA A 462 -14.26 4.53 5.07
N GLY A 463 -14.56 4.26 3.82
CA GLY A 463 -14.10 5.06 2.69
C GLY A 463 -15.22 5.36 1.70
N VAL A 464 -15.15 6.55 1.08
CA VAL A 464 -16.08 7.01 0.05
C VAL A 464 -15.31 7.66 -1.11
N ALA A 465 -15.84 7.53 -2.33
CA ALA A 465 -15.30 8.25 -3.50
C ALA A 465 -16.28 9.37 -3.88
N MET A 466 -15.72 10.57 -3.99
CA MET A 466 -16.39 11.77 -4.41
C MET A 466 -16.07 12.06 -5.88
N GLY A 467 -17.01 12.67 -6.58
CA GLY A 467 -16.80 13.18 -7.92
C GLY A 467 -17.08 14.66 -8.01
N LEU A 468 -16.60 15.26 -9.07
CA LEU A 468 -16.82 16.66 -9.40
C LEU A 468 -17.19 16.79 -10.87
N ILE A 469 -18.18 17.63 -11.13
CA ILE A 469 -18.43 18.17 -12.46
C ILE A 469 -18.41 19.69 -12.35
N LYS A 470 -17.55 20.35 -13.14
CA LYS A 470 -17.43 21.80 -13.22
C LYS A 470 -17.77 22.25 -14.62
N ASP A 471 -18.77 23.09 -14.75
CA ASP A 471 -19.04 23.81 -16.00
C ASP A 471 -18.10 25.02 -16.09
N THR A 472 -17.23 25.01 -17.08
CA THR A 472 -16.24 26.07 -17.28
C THR A 472 -16.83 27.36 -17.82
N GLU A 473 -18.01 27.32 -18.45
CA GLU A 473 -18.67 28.48 -19.03
C GLU A 473 -19.48 29.23 -17.97
N THR A 474 -20.24 28.50 -17.14
CA THR A 474 -21.11 29.10 -16.13
C THR A 474 -20.48 29.16 -14.73
N GLY A 475 -19.37 28.45 -14.51
CA GLY A 475 -18.73 28.30 -13.21
C GLY A 475 -19.50 27.43 -12.21
N LYS A 476 -20.64 26.83 -12.61
CA LYS A 476 -21.41 25.92 -11.75
C LYS A 476 -20.61 24.67 -11.42
N VAL A 477 -20.78 24.19 -10.18
CA VAL A 477 -20.06 23.01 -9.67
C VAL A 477 -21.05 22.06 -9.01
N ALA A 478 -20.99 20.78 -9.39
CA ALA A 478 -21.67 19.67 -8.72
C ALA A 478 -20.65 18.74 -8.07
N VAL A 479 -20.69 18.58 -6.75
CA VAL A 479 -19.93 17.61 -5.98
C VAL A 479 -20.83 16.42 -5.67
N MET A 480 -20.40 15.21 -6.03
CA MET A 480 -21.19 13.98 -5.91
C MET A 480 -20.57 13.03 -4.90
N THR A 481 -21.38 12.49 -4.00
CA THR A 481 -20.99 11.45 -3.03
C THR A 481 -21.16 10.07 -3.65
N ASP A 482 -20.21 9.15 -3.41
CA ASP A 482 -20.27 7.77 -3.88
C ASP A 482 -20.51 7.64 -5.38
N ILE A 483 -19.49 8.03 -6.15
CA ILE A 483 -19.56 7.97 -7.62
C ILE A 483 -19.54 6.54 -8.15
N GLN A 484 -20.30 6.30 -9.20
CA GLN A 484 -20.26 5.09 -9.99
C GLN A 484 -19.31 5.23 -11.21
N GLY A 485 -19.06 4.11 -11.92
CA GLY A 485 -18.09 4.08 -13.02
C GLY A 485 -18.35 5.13 -14.11
N LEU A 486 -19.61 5.35 -14.51
CA LEU A 486 -19.95 6.36 -15.53
C LEU A 486 -19.62 7.78 -15.05
N GLU A 487 -19.85 8.08 -13.78
CA GLU A 487 -19.59 9.40 -13.19
C GLU A 487 -18.08 9.65 -13.00
N ASP A 488 -17.31 8.61 -12.66
CA ASP A 488 -15.85 8.68 -12.66
C ASP A 488 -15.31 8.94 -14.08
N PHE A 489 -15.81 8.23 -15.07
CA PHE A 489 -15.35 8.35 -16.45
C PHE A 489 -15.67 9.72 -17.07
N LEU A 490 -16.87 10.24 -16.84
CA LEU A 490 -17.34 11.52 -17.41
C LEU A 490 -17.03 12.74 -16.52
N GLY A 491 -16.64 12.54 -15.27
CA GLY A 491 -16.35 13.58 -14.29
C GLY A 491 -14.98 14.22 -14.43
N ASP A 492 -14.78 15.28 -13.65
CA ASP A 492 -13.58 16.13 -13.64
C ASP A 492 -12.64 15.82 -12.48
N MET A 493 -13.08 15.06 -11.47
CA MET A 493 -12.32 14.68 -10.29
C MET A 493 -12.77 13.30 -9.80
N ASP A 494 -11.81 12.49 -9.39
CA ASP A 494 -11.98 11.30 -8.55
C ASP A 494 -11.28 11.58 -7.21
N PHE A 495 -12.06 11.71 -6.15
CA PHE A 495 -11.56 12.07 -4.84
C PHE A 495 -12.00 11.05 -3.78
N LYS A 496 -11.07 10.27 -3.29
CA LYS A 496 -11.29 9.22 -2.31
C LYS A 496 -10.89 9.70 -0.92
N VAL A 497 -11.77 9.53 0.04
CA VAL A 497 -11.55 9.88 1.45
C VAL A 497 -11.86 8.68 2.32
N ALA A 498 -10.89 8.26 3.12
CA ALA A 498 -11.04 7.22 4.13
C ALA A 498 -10.72 7.77 5.52
N GLY A 499 -11.37 7.23 6.54
CA GLY A 499 -11.11 7.63 7.92
C GLY A 499 -12.04 6.97 8.93
N THR A 500 -11.74 7.21 10.19
CA THR A 500 -12.56 6.81 11.34
C THR A 500 -13.65 7.84 11.59
N GLU A 501 -14.43 7.66 12.65
CA GLU A 501 -15.37 8.68 13.10
C GLU A 501 -14.67 9.99 13.48
N LYS A 502 -13.43 9.93 13.98
CA LYS A 502 -12.67 11.07 14.50
C LYS A 502 -12.01 11.92 13.42
N GLY A 503 -11.45 11.29 12.39
CA GLY A 503 -10.69 12.03 11.39
C GLY A 503 -10.28 11.21 10.18
N ILE A 504 -9.55 11.87 9.29
CA ILE A 504 -9.08 11.32 8.02
C ILE A 504 -7.85 10.43 8.27
N THR A 505 -7.84 9.23 7.67
CA THR A 505 -6.68 8.33 7.67
C THR A 505 -6.01 8.22 6.31
N ALA A 506 -6.74 8.43 5.21
CA ALA A 506 -6.14 8.53 3.88
C ALA A 506 -7.02 9.34 2.93
N ILE A 507 -6.36 10.05 2.02
CA ILE A 507 -7.02 10.66 0.86
C ILE A 507 -6.23 10.39 -0.41
N GLN A 508 -6.95 10.32 -1.53
CA GLN A 508 -6.37 10.30 -2.86
C GLN A 508 -7.25 11.09 -3.81
N MET A 509 -6.68 12.10 -4.47
CA MET A 509 -7.41 12.95 -5.41
C MET A 509 -6.68 12.97 -6.76
N ASP A 510 -7.44 12.71 -7.79
CA ASP A 510 -7.04 12.83 -9.20
C ASP A 510 -7.94 13.86 -9.88
N ILE A 511 -7.34 14.88 -10.47
CA ILE A 511 -8.04 15.96 -11.16
C ILE A 511 -7.78 15.85 -12.66
N LYS A 512 -8.84 15.91 -13.45
CA LYS A 512 -8.83 15.79 -14.92
C LYS A 512 -8.97 17.15 -15.63
N ILE A 513 -9.12 18.21 -14.86
CA ILE A 513 -9.21 19.62 -15.31
C ILE A 513 -8.02 20.42 -14.78
N LYS A 514 -7.95 21.72 -15.12
CA LYS A 514 -6.84 22.61 -14.70
C LYS A 514 -6.77 22.90 -13.17
N GLY A 515 -7.56 22.19 -12.37
CA GLY A 515 -7.52 22.23 -10.91
C GLY A 515 -8.82 22.74 -10.26
N ILE A 516 -8.80 22.71 -8.93
CA ILE A 516 -9.92 23.15 -8.06
C ILE A 516 -9.42 24.21 -7.09
N ASP A 517 -10.34 25.04 -6.62
CA ASP A 517 -10.08 26.04 -5.59
C ASP A 517 -10.34 25.49 -4.17
N GLU A 518 -9.97 26.27 -3.16
CA GLU A 518 -10.15 25.93 -1.75
C GLU A 518 -11.62 25.67 -1.38
N ALA A 519 -12.55 26.46 -1.91
CA ALA A 519 -13.98 26.34 -1.58
C ALA A 519 -14.56 24.99 -2.06
N ILE A 520 -14.17 24.56 -3.26
CA ILE A 520 -14.55 23.26 -3.81
C ILE A 520 -13.91 22.13 -2.99
N LEU A 521 -12.64 22.25 -2.63
CA LEU A 521 -11.94 21.26 -1.82
C LEU A 521 -12.60 21.08 -0.44
N ARG A 522 -12.87 22.17 0.26
CA ARG A 522 -13.57 22.14 1.56
C ARG A 522 -14.96 21.52 1.46
N LYS A 523 -15.72 21.87 0.44
CA LYS A 523 -17.04 21.30 0.18
C LYS A 523 -16.96 19.79 -0.06
N ALA A 524 -15.99 19.35 -0.87
CA ALA A 524 -15.80 17.94 -1.18
C ALA A 524 -15.40 17.12 0.05
N ILE A 525 -14.52 17.63 0.90
CA ILE A 525 -14.10 16.95 2.15
C ILE A 525 -15.28 16.88 3.14
N ALA A 526 -16.00 17.98 3.36
CA ALA A 526 -17.14 17.98 4.27
C ALA A 526 -18.23 16.99 3.82
N GLN A 527 -18.59 17.00 2.53
CA GLN A 527 -19.57 16.07 1.96
C GLN A 527 -19.07 14.60 2.00
N ALA A 528 -17.76 14.37 1.84
CA ALA A 528 -17.15 13.05 1.99
C ALA A 528 -17.28 12.51 3.42
N ASN A 529 -17.16 13.38 4.43
CA ASN A 529 -17.31 12.97 5.82
C ASN A 529 -18.74 12.50 6.13
N ASP A 530 -19.75 13.18 5.59
CA ASP A 530 -21.15 12.75 5.76
C ASP A 530 -21.38 11.39 5.10
N GLY A 531 -20.92 11.21 3.86
CA GLY A 531 -20.97 9.94 3.15
C GLY A 531 -20.24 8.81 3.89
N ARG A 532 -19.04 9.09 4.40
CA ARG A 532 -18.22 8.14 5.15
C ARG A 532 -18.89 7.72 6.47
N ARG A 533 -19.46 8.66 7.23
CA ARG A 533 -20.21 8.36 8.47
C ARG A 533 -21.44 7.49 8.18
N HIS A 534 -22.17 7.76 7.11
CA HIS A 534 -23.30 6.93 6.68
C HIS A 534 -22.84 5.50 6.38
N ILE A 535 -21.74 5.33 5.60
CA ILE A 535 -21.17 4.02 5.26
C ILE A 535 -20.73 3.29 6.54
N LEU A 536 -20.01 3.98 7.43
CA LEU A 536 -19.54 3.42 8.70
C LEU A 536 -20.71 2.92 9.55
N GLY A 537 -21.79 3.69 9.65
CA GLY A 537 -23.01 3.28 10.34
C GLY A 537 -23.58 1.96 9.80
N LYS A 538 -23.62 1.80 8.47
CA LYS A 538 -24.06 0.55 7.83
C LYS A 538 -23.14 -0.64 8.08
N MET A 539 -21.85 -0.41 8.12
CA MET A 539 -20.88 -1.46 8.47
C MET A 539 -21.05 -1.91 9.93
N LEU A 540 -21.28 -0.97 10.85
CA LEU A 540 -21.48 -1.27 12.28
C LEU A 540 -22.85 -1.88 12.59
N GLU A 541 -23.87 -1.73 11.72
CA GLU A 541 -25.10 -2.53 11.79
C GLU A 541 -24.82 -4.03 11.56
N CYS A 542 -23.82 -4.36 10.71
CA CYS A 542 -23.42 -5.74 10.42
C CYS A 542 -22.48 -6.30 11.50
N LEU A 543 -21.42 -5.57 11.87
CA LEU A 543 -20.43 -5.95 12.85
C LEU A 543 -20.14 -4.78 13.81
N PRO A 544 -20.84 -4.69 14.94
CA PRO A 544 -20.80 -3.50 15.82
C PRO A 544 -19.50 -3.35 16.62
N LYS A 545 -18.75 -4.44 16.81
CA LYS A 545 -17.46 -4.44 17.53
C LYS A 545 -16.53 -5.51 16.97
N VAL A 546 -15.26 -5.40 17.29
CA VAL A 546 -14.27 -6.44 17.03
C VAL A 546 -14.71 -7.75 17.73
N ASN A 547 -14.57 -8.87 17.04
CA ASN A 547 -14.87 -10.18 17.63
C ASN A 547 -13.97 -10.43 18.84
N ASP A 548 -14.57 -11.00 19.90
CA ASP A 548 -13.85 -11.32 21.14
C ASP A 548 -12.91 -12.53 20.99
N HIS A 549 -13.01 -13.26 19.88
CA HIS A 549 -12.27 -14.49 19.62
C HIS A 549 -11.68 -14.48 18.22
N MET A 550 -10.45 -14.92 18.10
CA MET A 550 -9.85 -15.24 16.81
C MET A 550 -10.42 -16.57 16.27
N SER A 551 -10.29 -16.75 14.95
CA SER A 551 -10.62 -18.03 14.32
C SER A 551 -9.82 -19.17 14.94
N LYS A 552 -10.46 -20.34 15.14
CA LYS A 552 -9.77 -21.56 15.60
C LYS A 552 -8.62 -22.02 14.66
N TYR A 553 -8.54 -21.46 13.46
CA TYR A 553 -7.47 -21.73 12.51
C TYR A 553 -6.35 -20.67 12.56
N ALA A 554 -6.58 -19.55 13.25
CA ALA A 554 -5.53 -18.58 13.51
C ALA A 554 -4.52 -19.14 14.53
N PRO A 555 -3.21 -18.86 14.36
CA PRO A 555 -2.23 -19.28 15.34
C PRO A 555 -2.43 -18.51 16.65
N GLU A 556 -2.42 -19.22 17.77
CA GLU A 556 -2.25 -18.62 19.09
C GLU A 556 -0.76 -18.37 19.27
N ILE A 557 -0.37 -17.17 19.69
CA ILE A 557 1.04 -16.78 19.87
C ILE A 557 1.25 -16.37 21.33
N ILE A 558 2.30 -16.90 21.94
CA ILE A 558 2.82 -16.41 23.21
C ILE A 558 4.23 -15.88 22.99
N SER A 559 4.53 -14.73 23.59
CA SER A 559 5.85 -14.12 23.54
C SER A 559 6.37 -13.90 24.96
N PHE A 560 7.67 -14.18 25.17
CA PHE A 560 8.37 -13.95 26.43
C PHE A 560 9.85 -13.68 26.16
N LYS A 561 10.54 -13.09 27.13
CA LYS A 561 11.94 -12.74 26.98
C LYS A 561 12.85 -13.69 27.73
N ILE A 562 13.95 -14.10 27.08
CA ILE A 562 15.06 -14.86 27.68
C ILE A 562 16.33 -14.00 27.67
N ASN A 563 17.34 -14.39 28.45
CA ASN A 563 18.66 -13.77 28.38
C ASN A 563 19.25 -13.98 26.96
N PRO A 564 19.65 -12.92 26.22
CA PRO A 564 20.26 -13.05 24.90
C PRO A 564 21.45 -13.99 24.83
N GLU A 565 22.25 -14.12 25.89
CA GLU A 565 23.37 -15.05 25.98
C GLU A 565 22.93 -16.52 25.84
N LYS A 566 21.67 -16.84 26.17
CA LYS A 566 21.08 -18.18 26.12
C LYS A 566 20.47 -18.55 24.77
N ILE A 567 20.37 -17.61 23.83
CA ILE A 567 19.82 -17.86 22.49
C ILE A 567 20.54 -19.03 21.82
N ARG A 568 21.87 -19.06 21.91
CA ARG A 568 22.68 -20.13 21.29
C ARG A 568 22.39 -21.51 21.89
N GLU A 569 22.08 -21.59 23.19
CA GLU A 569 21.71 -22.84 23.85
C GLU A 569 20.34 -23.32 23.40
N VAL A 570 19.37 -22.40 23.29
CA VAL A 570 18.01 -22.70 22.82
C VAL A 570 17.98 -23.12 21.36
N ILE A 571 18.76 -22.46 20.52
CA ILE A 571 18.88 -22.82 19.08
C ILE A 571 19.64 -24.12 18.91
N GLY A 572 20.75 -24.29 19.65
CA GLY A 572 21.65 -25.41 19.51
C GLY A 572 22.51 -25.36 18.24
N SER A 573 23.54 -26.19 18.17
CA SER A 573 24.44 -26.28 17.01
C SER A 573 23.65 -26.61 15.72
N GLY A 574 23.64 -25.68 14.75
CA GLY A 574 22.91 -25.84 13.48
C GLY A 574 21.39 -25.96 13.64
N GLY A 575 20.82 -25.40 14.73
CA GLY A 575 19.38 -25.43 14.97
C GLY A 575 18.84 -26.73 15.56
N LYS A 576 19.69 -27.67 15.98
CA LYS A 576 19.28 -29.01 16.41
C LYS A 576 18.34 -29.00 17.60
N VAL A 577 18.52 -28.11 18.58
CA VAL A 577 17.71 -28.07 19.80
C VAL A 577 16.35 -27.49 19.49
N ILE A 578 16.30 -26.33 18.82
CA ILE A 578 15.05 -25.69 18.48
C ILE A 578 14.19 -26.54 17.55
N ASN A 579 14.81 -27.20 16.54
CA ASN A 579 14.09 -28.09 15.64
C ASN A 579 13.51 -29.31 16.37
N LYS A 580 14.25 -29.87 17.34
CA LYS A 580 13.72 -30.96 18.18
C LYS A 580 12.49 -30.52 18.97
N ILE A 581 12.50 -29.32 19.55
CA ILE A 581 11.33 -28.77 20.28
C ILE A 581 10.15 -28.62 19.31
N ILE A 582 10.38 -28.05 18.13
CA ILE A 582 9.36 -27.87 17.09
C ILE A 582 8.77 -29.22 16.66
N ASP A 583 9.60 -30.22 16.41
CA ASP A 583 9.16 -31.57 16.00
C ASP A 583 8.36 -32.28 17.09
N GLU A 584 8.75 -32.15 18.37
CA GLU A 584 8.06 -32.78 19.50
C GLU A 584 6.74 -32.12 19.85
N THR A 585 6.61 -30.79 19.63
CA THR A 585 5.44 -30.05 20.09
C THR A 585 4.52 -29.64 18.90
N GLY A 586 4.99 -29.74 17.66
CA GLY A 586 4.25 -29.28 16.50
C GLY A 586 4.03 -27.76 16.47
N THR A 587 4.84 -26.99 17.24
CA THR A 587 4.78 -25.52 17.30
C THR A 587 5.72 -24.89 16.30
N LYS A 588 5.54 -23.58 16.01
CA LYS A 588 6.56 -22.74 15.38
C LYS A 588 7.24 -21.91 16.46
N ILE A 589 8.54 -21.69 16.36
CA ILE A 589 9.31 -20.90 17.33
C ILE A 589 10.21 -19.93 16.58
N ASP A 590 10.10 -18.64 16.91
CA ASP A 590 11.00 -17.58 16.45
C ASP A 590 11.70 -16.94 17.63
N ILE A 591 12.98 -16.56 17.45
CA ILE A 591 13.79 -15.91 18.48
C ILE A 591 14.50 -14.71 17.84
N THR A 592 14.31 -13.54 18.44
CA THR A 592 14.99 -12.31 18.00
C THR A 592 16.35 -12.17 18.72
N ASP A 593 17.24 -11.36 18.15
CA ASP A 593 18.60 -11.16 18.69
C ASP A 593 18.62 -10.54 20.09
N ASP A 594 17.57 -9.82 20.49
CA ASP A 594 17.39 -9.23 21.83
C ASP A 594 16.76 -10.19 22.84
N GLY A 595 16.49 -11.44 22.44
CA GLY A 595 16.03 -12.52 23.31
C GLY A 595 14.51 -12.65 23.44
N VAL A 596 13.70 -12.01 22.59
CA VAL A 596 12.26 -12.26 22.54
C VAL A 596 12.01 -13.59 21.83
N VAL A 597 11.37 -14.53 22.55
CA VAL A 597 10.95 -15.82 22.01
C VAL A 597 9.45 -15.76 21.74
N SER A 598 9.05 -16.02 20.51
CA SER A 598 7.65 -16.15 20.10
C SER A 598 7.37 -17.58 19.70
N ILE A 599 6.36 -18.19 20.34
CA ILE A 599 5.91 -19.57 20.07
C ILE A 599 4.48 -19.52 19.57
N ALA A 600 4.21 -20.20 18.45
CA ALA A 600 2.88 -20.27 17.86
C ALA A 600 2.41 -21.72 17.69
N ALA A 601 1.12 -21.93 17.96
CA ALA A 601 0.41 -23.17 17.66
C ALA A 601 -1.01 -22.89 17.15
N VAL A 602 -1.51 -23.77 16.28
CA VAL A 602 -2.89 -23.71 15.80
C VAL A 602 -3.72 -24.71 16.58
N ALA A 603 -4.73 -24.24 17.31
CA ALA A 603 -5.69 -25.06 18.09
C ALA A 603 -5.01 -26.06 19.07
N ASN A 604 -3.86 -25.72 19.62
CA ASN A 604 -3.10 -26.63 20.50
C ASN A 604 -2.36 -25.87 21.62
N HIS A 605 -3.13 -25.30 22.51
CA HIS A 605 -2.63 -24.54 23.67
C HIS A 605 -1.69 -25.38 24.58
N GLU A 606 -2.00 -26.68 24.77
CA GLU A 606 -1.17 -27.56 25.61
C GLU A 606 0.26 -27.69 25.08
N MET A 607 0.41 -27.89 23.77
CA MET A 607 1.75 -27.99 23.15
C MET A 607 2.48 -26.64 23.12
N LEU A 608 1.76 -25.55 23.04
CA LEU A 608 2.30 -24.20 23.13
C LEU A 608 2.93 -23.94 24.50
N GLU A 609 2.22 -24.25 25.59
CA GLU A 609 2.75 -24.14 26.96
C GLU A 609 3.88 -25.16 27.22
N ARG A 610 3.81 -26.35 26.62
CA ARG A 610 4.89 -27.33 26.69
C ARG A 610 6.17 -26.83 26.01
N ALA A 611 6.07 -26.27 24.82
CA ALA A 611 7.22 -25.70 24.13
C ALA A 611 7.86 -24.54 24.93
N LYS A 612 7.02 -23.64 25.49
CA LYS A 612 7.46 -22.57 26.39
C LYS A 612 8.23 -23.11 27.60
N ALA A 613 7.68 -24.12 28.26
CA ALA A 613 8.33 -24.74 29.42
C ALA A 613 9.71 -25.33 29.07
N ILE A 614 9.83 -26.00 27.92
CA ILE A 614 11.11 -26.52 27.43
C ILE A 614 12.11 -25.38 27.18
N VAL A 615 11.70 -24.33 26.43
CA VAL A 615 12.58 -23.18 26.13
C VAL A 615 13.05 -22.51 27.43
N LEU A 616 12.14 -22.28 28.39
CA LEU A 616 12.50 -21.68 29.68
C LEU A 616 13.45 -22.54 30.48
N SER A 617 13.28 -23.87 30.44
CA SER A 617 14.19 -24.80 31.13
C SER A 617 15.63 -24.75 30.58
N ILE A 618 15.77 -24.56 29.28
CA ILE A 618 17.08 -24.39 28.62
C ILE A 618 17.69 -23.01 28.92
N ALA A 619 16.86 -21.98 28.91
CA ALA A 619 17.29 -20.59 29.11
C ALA A 619 17.61 -20.27 30.59
N LYS A 620 17.05 -21.03 31.56
CA LYS A 620 17.36 -20.88 32.98
C LYS A 620 18.67 -21.59 33.31
N ASP A 621 19.57 -20.91 34.02
CA ASP A 621 20.71 -21.57 34.60
C ASP A 621 20.24 -22.31 35.89
N PRO A 622 20.64 -23.57 36.06
CA PRO A 622 20.37 -24.29 37.31
C PRO A 622 20.97 -23.58 38.50
N GLU A 623 20.20 -23.52 39.60
CA GLU A 623 20.66 -22.94 40.85
C GLU A 623 20.77 -24.05 41.92
N VAL A 624 21.65 -23.83 42.89
CA VAL A 624 21.76 -24.77 44.03
C VAL A 624 20.44 -24.81 44.79
N GLY A 625 19.88 -26.01 44.95
CA GLY A 625 18.57 -26.25 45.57
C GLY A 625 17.44 -26.49 44.55
N ASP A 626 17.67 -26.25 43.26
CA ASP A 626 16.69 -26.58 42.20
C ASP A 626 16.47 -28.09 42.14
N ARG A 627 15.21 -28.48 41.91
CA ARG A 627 14.78 -29.88 41.80
C ARG A 627 14.28 -30.17 40.40
N TYR A 628 14.78 -31.27 39.83
CA TYR A 628 14.42 -31.70 38.47
C TYR A 628 13.85 -33.11 38.50
N LEU A 629 12.86 -33.33 37.65
CA LEU A 629 12.44 -34.67 37.23
C LEU A 629 13.12 -34.94 35.89
N THR A 630 14.01 -35.93 35.87
CA THR A 630 14.92 -36.16 34.75
C THR A 630 15.14 -37.63 34.49
N GLU A 631 15.87 -37.97 33.45
CA GLU A 631 16.21 -39.34 33.06
C GLU A 631 17.72 -39.55 33.11
N VAL A 632 18.13 -40.75 33.51
CA VAL A 632 19.53 -41.16 33.49
C VAL A 632 19.97 -41.43 32.04
N VAL A 633 20.84 -40.59 31.51
CA VAL A 633 21.29 -40.67 30.09
C VAL A 633 22.62 -41.41 29.93
N ARG A 634 23.42 -41.46 30.97
CA ARG A 634 24.73 -42.15 30.96
C ARG A 634 25.18 -42.55 32.35
N ILE A 635 25.82 -43.73 32.47
CA ILE A 635 26.36 -44.20 33.73
C ILE A 635 27.89 -44.40 33.60
N LEU A 636 28.60 -43.98 34.67
CA LEU A 636 29.99 -44.34 34.92
C LEU A 636 30.02 -45.24 36.18
N PRO A 637 30.20 -46.58 36.07
CA PRO A 637 29.87 -47.58 37.10
C PRO A 637 30.42 -47.28 38.48
N ARG A 638 31.64 -46.72 38.60
CA ARG A 638 32.29 -46.41 39.89
C ARG A 638 32.31 -44.93 40.27
N THR A 639 31.65 -44.05 39.43
CA THR A 639 31.74 -42.61 39.60
C THR A 639 30.39 -42.00 39.85
N GLY A 640 29.44 -42.23 38.95
CA GLY A 640 28.13 -41.59 39.03
C GLY A 640 27.25 -41.80 37.81
N ALA A 641 26.00 -41.31 37.90
CA ALA A 641 25.06 -41.25 36.78
C ALA A 641 24.86 -39.82 36.30
N PHE A 642 24.83 -39.64 34.98
CA PHE A 642 24.52 -38.38 34.36
C PHE A 642 23.05 -38.32 34.03
N CYS A 643 22.43 -37.19 34.39
CA CYS A 643 21.03 -36.89 34.12
C CYS A 643 20.94 -35.64 33.29
N GLU A 644 20.11 -35.64 32.26
CA GLU A 644 19.84 -34.46 31.42
C GLU A 644 18.83 -33.54 32.11
N LEU A 645 19.29 -32.43 32.69
CA LEU A 645 18.44 -31.45 33.39
C LEU A 645 17.62 -30.61 32.40
N ALA A 646 18.18 -30.33 31.25
CA ALA A 646 17.56 -29.70 30.09
C ALA A 646 18.35 -30.10 28.84
N PRO A 647 17.82 -30.00 27.64
CA PRO A 647 18.54 -30.28 26.39
C PRO A 647 19.92 -29.65 26.37
N GLY A 648 20.99 -30.49 26.39
CA GLY A 648 22.39 -30.05 26.41
C GLY A 648 22.94 -29.62 27.78
N LYS A 649 22.19 -29.77 28.86
CA LYS A 649 22.63 -29.49 30.24
C LYS A 649 22.59 -30.75 31.09
N ASP A 650 23.75 -31.36 31.28
CA ASP A 650 23.87 -32.59 32.12
C ASP A 650 24.32 -32.26 33.54
N GLY A 651 23.75 -32.92 34.49
CA GLY A 651 24.23 -32.95 35.86
C GLY A 651 24.65 -34.37 36.26
N MET A 652 25.59 -34.50 37.17
CA MET A 652 26.10 -35.80 37.64
C MET A 652 25.64 -36.09 39.07
N ILE A 653 24.99 -37.22 39.26
CA ILE A 653 24.76 -37.79 40.60
C ILE A 653 25.97 -38.62 40.92
N HIS A 654 26.82 -38.17 41.89
CA HIS A 654 27.97 -38.94 42.33
C HIS A 654 27.47 -40.17 43.11
N ILE A 655 28.16 -41.32 43.00
CA ILE A 655 27.79 -42.59 43.63
C ILE A 655 27.48 -42.44 45.14
N SER A 656 28.20 -41.55 45.85
CA SER A 656 27.95 -41.26 47.28
C SER A 656 26.70 -40.44 47.57
N LYS A 657 25.96 -40.00 46.54
CA LYS A 657 24.72 -39.18 46.64
C LYS A 657 23.48 -39.91 46.12
N MET A 658 23.61 -41.24 45.87
CA MET A 658 22.52 -42.09 45.37
C MET A 658 21.81 -42.88 46.43
N SER A 659 22.50 -43.24 47.54
CA SER A 659 21.96 -44.05 48.62
C SER A 659 22.60 -43.69 49.96
N ASP A 660 21.89 -43.89 51.05
CA ASP A 660 22.42 -43.76 52.40
C ASP A 660 23.28 -44.97 52.81
N LYS A 661 23.20 -46.04 51.99
CA LYS A 661 24.06 -47.26 52.18
C LYS A 661 25.21 -47.20 51.18
N ARG A 662 26.38 -47.75 51.61
CA ARG A 662 27.52 -47.84 50.72
C ARG A 662 27.22 -48.84 49.58
N ILE A 663 27.31 -48.36 48.33
CA ILE A 663 27.15 -49.14 47.11
C ILE A 663 28.50 -49.27 46.39
N GLU A 664 28.74 -50.35 45.68
CA GLU A 664 29.98 -50.62 44.96
C GLU A 664 29.91 -50.21 43.49
N SER A 665 28.68 -50.24 42.93
CA SER A 665 28.42 -49.80 41.55
C SER A 665 27.14 -48.96 41.47
N VAL A 666 27.10 -48.02 40.54
CA VAL A 666 25.94 -47.16 40.22
C VAL A 666 24.75 -48.00 39.73
N GLU A 667 25.01 -49.10 39.05
CA GLU A 667 24.02 -50.02 38.48
C GLU A 667 23.25 -50.81 39.56
N GLU A 668 23.72 -50.78 40.81
CA GLU A 668 22.92 -51.33 41.96
C GLU A 668 21.68 -50.50 42.27
N VAL A 669 21.66 -49.20 41.85
CA VAL A 669 20.59 -48.27 42.21
C VAL A 669 19.91 -47.72 40.96
N LEU A 670 20.67 -47.39 39.92
CA LEU A 670 20.17 -46.70 38.72
C LEU A 670 20.57 -47.44 37.44
N ALA A 671 19.69 -47.43 36.44
CA ALA A 671 19.91 -47.87 35.08
C ALA A 671 19.73 -46.72 34.12
N ILE A 672 20.34 -46.82 32.91
CA ILE A 672 20.08 -45.87 31.83
C ILE A 672 18.60 -45.96 31.45
N GLY A 673 17.93 -44.79 31.32
CA GLY A 673 16.50 -44.69 31.07
C GLY A 673 15.65 -44.58 32.35
N ASP A 674 16.24 -44.75 33.55
CA ASP A 674 15.50 -44.56 34.81
C ASP A 674 15.07 -43.08 34.97
N LYS A 675 13.80 -42.89 35.35
CA LYS A 675 13.28 -41.55 35.70
C LYS A 675 13.60 -41.30 37.18
N VAL A 676 14.24 -40.17 37.45
CA VAL A 676 14.72 -39.80 38.78
C VAL A 676 14.37 -38.36 39.11
N LYS A 677 14.09 -38.13 40.40
CA LYS A 677 13.98 -36.78 40.97
C LYS A 677 15.30 -36.44 41.64
N VAL A 678 15.89 -35.32 41.20
CA VAL A 678 17.21 -34.92 41.68
C VAL A 678 17.19 -33.47 42.19
N GLU A 679 18.15 -33.16 43.08
CA GLU A 679 18.36 -31.79 43.58
C GLU A 679 19.79 -31.35 43.24
N VAL A 680 19.94 -30.11 42.74
CA VAL A 680 21.24 -29.48 42.48
C VAL A 680 21.90 -29.12 43.81
N ILE A 681 23.03 -29.77 44.10
CA ILE A 681 23.75 -29.54 45.38
C ILE A 681 24.98 -28.67 45.23
N LYS A 682 25.54 -28.56 44.00
CA LYS A 682 26.71 -27.73 43.70
C LYS A 682 26.82 -27.47 42.24
N ILE A 683 27.26 -26.24 41.91
CA ILE A 683 27.63 -25.84 40.54
C ILE A 683 29.08 -25.41 40.58
N GLY A 684 29.90 -25.99 39.74
CA GLY A 684 31.32 -25.68 39.66
C GLY A 684 31.86 -25.76 38.23
N GLU A 685 33.13 -25.39 38.04
CA GLU A 685 33.81 -25.39 36.72
C GLU A 685 33.80 -26.78 36.01
N LYS A 686 33.64 -27.87 36.76
CA LYS A 686 33.61 -29.24 36.22
C LYS A 686 32.22 -29.75 35.91
N GLY A 687 31.16 -28.98 36.17
CA GLY A 687 29.78 -29.39 35.94
C GLY A 687 28.84 -29.18 37.13
N ILE A 688 27.65 -29.74 37.03
CA ILE A 688 26.55 -29.65 38.00
C ILE A 688 26.52 -30.95 38.82
N ASP A 689 26.67 -30.84 40.14
CA ASP A 689 26.56 -31.96 41.04
C ASP A 689 25.12 -32.11 41.54
N LEU A 690 24.58 -33.30 41.42
CA LEU A 690 23.22 -33.65 41.78
C LEU A 690 23.18 -34.61 42.96
N LYS A 691 22.08 -34.55 43.72
CA LYS A 691 21.69 -35.53 44.73
C LYS A 691 20.41 -36.25 44.26
N LEU A 692 20.40 -37.57 44.30
CA LEU A 692 19.19 -38.36 44.09
C LEU A 692 18.23 -38.17 45.28
N LEU A 693 16.99 -37.74 44.98
CA LEU A 693 15.94 -37.62 45.94
C LEU A 693 15.01 -38.86 45.92
N GLU A 694 14.70 -39.31 44.70
CA GLU A 694 13.75 -40.41 44.50
C GLU A 694 13.97 -41.05 43.13
N LYS A 695 13.88 -42.37 43.03
CA LYS A 695 13.73 -43.11 41.78
C LYS A 695 12.23 -43.35 41.56
N ILE A 696 11.72 -42.95 40.40
CA ILE A 696 10.32 -43.10 40.03
C ILE A 696 10.17 -44.49 39.40
N GLU A 697 9.47 -45.38 40.08
CA GLU A 697 9.09 -46.67 39.51
C GLU A 697 8.05 -46.43 38.43
N GLY A 698 8.39 -46.81 37.16
CA GLY A 698 7.53 -46.67 35.98
C GLY A 698 6.46 -47.76 35.92
#